data_6b983838499aed0647072d9526e733f5
#
_entry.id   6b983838499aed0647072d9526e733f5
#
_cell.length_a   1.000
_cell.length_b   1.000
_cell.length_c   1.000
_cell.angle_alpha   90.00
_cell.angle_beta   90.00
_cell.angle_gamma   90.00
#
_symmetry.space_group_name_H-M   'P 1'
#
loop_
_entity.id
_entity.type
_entity.pdbx_description
1 polymer ?
#
loop_
_entity_poly.entity_id
_entity_poly.type
_entity_poly.pdbx_seq_one_letter_code
_entity_poly.pdbx_strand_id
1 'polypeptide(L)'
;MKRALFIVVPVLVLLLAIMLVAKRLNSRAGGSLEGLAHIPTDAMLVVRANEWRSLAVAAKRDRPIWAALTDLHVLGEAVAALSMLDSTVALGTEYDVALRRGECYISLHPEGNGAAATLMVLRFEGLKPDLNQLAELLLPRHASLSYERAYNHATLWGFVVHENGSKPDIYLSTKGGVALLATTPLLLEKALRMDEAHGGLREDPVFADLYEQSARREAANVYLHPPRLMPYISRYLASDLAHAAKALEGWCGWVATDAKCSHSDLVLNGVSRLSDSIKQTSSTLKGHRTSPLKAPRVLPANTALLLRWGARGSEKLGDWLEKILQPALDANYTQKHYQADLKLFRRMMVEELSLAYVPSTVQGEAGNWLLTLATESPSQAIDELALALGPGLKERAARLDRGESYTLYSQQRPDLFRRLFGRIVPVGVGQHFTAVDRFLVFSTSPQQLQRVVLANTRKQTLQEADHWHEMSDAVQSDCNFALYLSPASLAQSSELLSKLGNAQVNADAPALGNLSGAALQLSATGDIVFYNCVVHQGQVMGREARTIWQTRLDAPLVGRPWLMNSHVAKGKEVMAQDARGMLYLISGQGRVLWRKPLDMPILGEPQQVDVYRNGKLQYAFVTPHALWVVDRNGNDVAGFPVKLVSEAVAPLAVFDYENRRDYRLMVALANRTVGVWDANGRRVVGFNARTETALVAEPALYQHGGKDFIVLCDSNRLYLLNRRGEERLRLKLPIRRATNSTLGFSSRTRTLYVVGENGSLYTASLADGTVKSVSLARWGAGGASLLIDLNGDGVPEVVAIQGDTFSVHSVDGSAKVRQRLEADMVPRIQPFHFGSTDWRFGILDANARRVWLLNAKGDPCTGFPIEGGTLFSIGHLQEGEGRFNLLTGGAGDLLLNYAVAE
;
A
#
# COMPACT_ATOMS: atom_id res chain seq x y z
N MET A 1 4.95 5.27 29.45
CA MET A 1 4.96 5.93 28.13
C MET A 1 6.30 6.56 27.74
N LYS A 2 7.39 6.43 28.50
CA LYS A 2 8.70 7.06 28.24
C LYS A 2 9.77 6.16 27.57
N ARG A 3 9.43 5.06 26.88
CA ARG A 3 10.44 4.10 26.36
C ARG A 3 10.17 3.52 24.95
N ALA A 4 9.24 4.11 24.19
CA ALA A 4 8.92 3.62 22.85
C ALA A 4 9.64 4.34 21.68
N LEU A 5 10.67 5.12 22.00
CA LEU A 5 11.23 6.16 21.13
C LEU A 5 12.30 5.71 20.11
N PHE A 6 12.48 4.44 19.75
CA PHE A 6 13.84 4.06 19.30
C PHE A 6 14.01 3.03 18.18
N ILE A 7 13.11 2.91 17.12
CA ILE A 7 13.35 1.87 16.10
C ILE A 7 13.39 2.24 14.65
N VAL A 8 12.48 3.00 14.25
CA VAL A 8 12.59 3.73 13.00
C VAL A 8 13.72 4.73 13.16
N VAL A 9 14.06 4.97 14.41
CA VAL A 9 15.06 5.92 14.87
C VAL A 9 16.48 5.68 14.37
N PRO A 10 17.07 4.50 14.32
CA PRO A 10 18.45 4.46 13.80
C PRO A 10 18.50 4.49 12.28
N VAL A 11 17.50 3.92 11.57
CA VAL A 11 17.39 4.11 10.11
C VAL A 11 16.91 5.53 9.81
N LEU A 12 16.09 6.12 10.64
CA LEU A 12 15.56 7.47 10.48
C LEU A 12 16.34 8.55 11.28
N VAL A 13 17.02 8.26 12.37
CA VAL A 13 18.09 9.12 12.93
C VAL A 13 19.31 9.08 12.02
N LEU A 14 19.57 7.96 11.36
CA LEU A 14 20.44 7.91 10.20
C LEU A 14 19.95 8.88 9.12
N LEU A 15 18.69 8.90 8.87
CA LEU A 15 18.03 9.78 7.90
C LEU A 15 17.90 11.20 8.42
N LEU A 16 17.78 11.47 9.71
CA LEU A 16 17.58 12.79 10.32
C LEU A 16 18.84 13.57 10.54
N ALA A 17 19.87 12.91 10.99
CA ALA A 17 21.20 13.49 10.97
C ALA A 17 21.57 14.02 9.58
N ILE A 18 20.88 13.49 8.60
CA ILE A 18 21.00 13.72 7.17
C ILE A 18 20.16 14.88 6.67
N MET A 19 19.12 15.28 7.38
CA MET A 19 18.09 16.20 6.90
C MET A 19 18.46 17.65 6.86
N LEU A 20 19.58 17.97 7.25
CA LEU A 20 19.95 19.34 7.52
C LEU A 20 20.65 20.01 6.34
N VAL A 21 20.19 19.83 5.12
CA VAL A 21 20.86 20.37 3.94
C VAL A 21 19.97 21.14 2.99
N ALA A 22 20.26 22.29 2.64
CA ALA A 22 20.40 22.88 1.32
C ALA A 22 20.64 24.37 1.28
N LYS A 23 21.62 24.69 0.55
CA LYS A 23 21.91 25.84 -0.33
C LYS A 23 22.83 26.95 0.13
N ARG A 24 23.99 26.89 -0.54
CA ARG A 24 24.90 28.00 -0.94
C ARG A 24 25.39 28.95 0.12
N LEU A 25 26.69 28.86 0.41
CA LEU A 25 27.66 29.91 0.17
C LEU A 25 29.09 29.47 0.58
N ASN A 26 30.06 29.88 -0.21
CA ASN A 26 31.47 29.62 0.00
C ASN A 26 31.94 30.14 1.37
N SER A 27 32.52 29.28 2.21
CA SER A 27 33.47 29.67 3.17
C SER A 27 34.57 28.62 3.30
N ARG A 28 35.77 28.94 2.93
CA ARG A 28 36.99 28.24 3.26
C ARG A 28 37.29 28.48 4.73
N ALA A 29 37.00 27.54 5.59
CA ALA A 29 37.58 27.47 6.91
C ALA A 29 38.18 26.07 7.05
N GLY A 30 39.50 26.02 7.25
CA GLY A 30 40.18 24.82 7.72
C GLY A 30 39.60 24.50 9.09
N GLY A 31 38.74 23.45 9.21
CA GLY A 31 38.13 23.10 10.49
C GLY A 31 39.19 22.54 11.43
N SER A 32 39.23 23.07 12.62
CA SER A 32 39.91 22.49 13.77
C SER A 32 39.24 21.13 14.08
N LEU A 33 40.01 20.14 14.55
CA LEU A 33 39.51 18.85 15.01
C LEU A 33 39.17 18.88 16.53
N GLU A 34 39.09 20.07 17.12
CA GLU A 34 38.94 20.23 18.57
C GLU A 34 37.57 19.77 19.09
N GLY A 35 36.51 20.08 18.37
CA GLY A 35 35.15 19.59 18.72
C GLY A 35 35.04 18.08 18.74
N LEU A 36 35.78 17.37 17.87
CA LEU A 36 35.80 15.90 17.82
C LEU A 36 36.48 15.28 19.03
N ALA A 37 37.35 15.99 19.71
CA ALA A 37 38.00 15.52 20.92
C ALA A 37 37.01 15.27 22.05
N HIS A 38 35.83 15.91 22.04
CA HIS A 38 34.78 15.77 23.04
C HIS A 38 33.72 14.70 22.70
N ILE A 39 33.79 14.10 21.51
CA ILE A 39 32.85 13.03 21.10
C ILE A 39 33.46 11.70 21.48
N PRO A 40 32.85 10.93 22.40
CA PRO A 40 33.35 9.61 22.79
C PRO A 40 33.45 8.65 21.59
N THR A 41 34.48 7.79 21.61
CA THR A 41 34.77 6.83 20.52
C THR A 41 33.71 5.75 20.32
N ASP A 42 32.74 5.60 21.24
CA ASP A 42 31.62 4.65 21.15
C ASP A 42 30.46 5.19 20.32
N ALA A 43 30.57 6.33 19.65
CA ALA A 43 29.56 6.87 18.79
C ALA A 43 29.12 5.87 17.70
N MET A 44 27.81 5.71 17.54
CA MET A 44 27.17 4.91 16.48
C MET A 44 26.98 5.74 15.21
N LEU A 45 26.78 7.03 15.40
CA LEU A 45 26.50 8.01 14.35
C LEU A 45 27.04 9.39 14.80
N VAL A 46 27.60 10.12 13.85
CA VAL A 46 28.03 11.51 14.04
C VAL A 46 27.56 12.35 12.88
N VAL A 47 26.91 13.45 13.17
CA VAL A 47 26.57 14.49 12.21
C VAL A 47 27.45 15.69 12.44
N ARG A 48 28.11 16.14 11.41
CA ARG A 48 28.75 17.43 11.37
C ARG A 48 27.88 18.44 10.63
N ALA A 49 27.47 19.48 11.29
CA ALA A 49 26.84 20.61 10.64
C ALA A 49 27.92 21.53 10.06
N ASN A 50 28.02 21.62 8.75
CA ASN A 50 28.95 22.52 8.08
C ASN A 50 28.47 23.97 8.13
N GLU A 51 27.14 24.16 8.17
CA GLU A 51 26.49 25.46 8.36
C GLU A 51 25.20 25.28 9.17
N TRP A 52 25.29 25.40 10.48
CA TRP A 52 24.24 25.11 11.45
C TRP A 52 22.94 25.91 11.19
N ARG A 53 23.04 27.18 10.76
CA ARG A 53 21.86 28.01 10.52
C ARG A 53 21.11 27.64 9.25
N SER A 54 21.80 27.27 8.21
CA SER A 54 21.16 26.67 7.00
C SER A 54 20.39 25.42 7.34
N LEU A 55 20.86 24.66 8.28
CA LEU A 55 20.21 23.53 8.89
C LEU A 55 18.87 23.91 9.53
N ALA A 56 18.90 24.84 10.47
CA ALA A 56 17.70 25.26 11.20
C ALA A 56 16.67 25.93 10.28
N VAL A 57 17.14 26.74 9.30
CA VAL A 57 16.28 27.35 8.27
C VAL A 57 15.70 26.32 7.31
N ALA A 58 16.46 25.29 6.95
CA ALA A 58 15.92 24.18 6.13
C ALA A 58 14.80 23.45 6.85
N ALA A 59 14.91 23.28 8.15
CA ALA A 59 13.88 22.66 9.00
C ALA A 59 12.56 23.47 9.08
N LYS A 60 12.60 24.77 8.83
CA LYS A 60 11.42 25.67 8.82
C LYS A 60 10.76 25.83 7.45
N ARG A 61 11.32 25.29 6.38
CA ARG A 61 10.78 25.47 5.02
C ARG A 61 9.68 24.48 4.71
N ASP A 62 8.64 24.92 3.97
CA ASP A 62 7.53 24.13 3.43
C ASP A 62 7.99 23.15 2.32
N ARG A 63 8.86 22.21 2.66
CA ARG A 63 9.19 21.09 1.78
C ARG A 63 8.46 19.86 2.27
N PRO A 64 7.75 19.15 1.38
CA PRO A 64 6.98 17.97 1.75
C PRO A 64 7.79 16.87 2.46
N ILE A 65 9.02 16.61 1.99
CA ILE A 65 9.91 15.64 2.65
C ILE A 65 10.22 16.03 4.12
N TRP A 66 10.35 17.31 4.40
CA TRP A 66 10.59 17.80 5.75
C TRP A 66 9.38 17.62 6.66
N ALA A 67 8.18 18.00 6.18
CA ALA A 67 6.96 17.79 6.93
C ALA A 67 6.80 16.31 7.29
N ALA A 68 6.93 15.41 6.29
CA ALA A 68 6.80 13.97 6.51
C ALA A 68 7.79 13.42 7.54
N LEU A 69 8.99 13.96 7.57
CA LEU A 69 10.06 13.47 8.43
C LEU A 69 10.03 14.11 9.82
N THR A 70 9.61 15.36 9.95
CA THR A 70 9.43 16.02 11.26
C THR A 70 8.22 15.50 12.03
N ASP A 71 7.24 14.93 11.33
CA ASP A 71 6.12 14.24 11.95
C ASP A 71 6.51 12.91 12.62
N LEU A 72 7.68 12.35 12.31
CA LEU A 72 8.23 11.22 13.03
C LEU A 72 8.71 11.68 14.41
N HIS A 73 8.26 11.01 15.45
CA HIS A 73 8.35 11.47 16.84
C HIS A 73 9.75 11.90 17.29
N VAL A 74 10.76 11.14 16.91
CA VAL A 74 12.17 11.42 17.26
C VAL A 74 12.76 12.55 16.44
N LEU A 75 12.31 12.70 15.21
CA LEU A 75 12.77 13.73 14.32
C LEU A 75 12.19 15.07 14.70
N GLY A 76 10.94 15.09 15.11
CA GLY A 76 10.27 16.28 15.63
C GLY A 76 11.04 16.90 16.80
N GLU A 77 11.53 16.09 17.74
CA GLU A 77 12.32 16.58 18.90
C GLU A 77 13.66 17.21 18.48
N ALA A 78 14.42 16.56 17.59
CA ALA A 78 15.70 17.11 17.14
C ALA A 78 15.55 18.37 16.28
N VAL A 79 14.52 18.42 15.41
CA VAL A 79 14.19 19.61 14.63
C VAL A 79 13.69 20.73 15.54
N ALA A 80 12.91 20.42 16.57
CA ALA A 80 12.48 21.40 17.57
C ALA A 80 13.69 22.01 18.30
N ALA A 81 14.66 21.19 18.70
CA ALA A 81 15.88 21.65 19.34
C ALA A 81 16.71 22.59 18.43
N LEU A 82 16.84 22.23 17.15
CA LEU A 82 17.53 23.08 16.16
C LEU A 82 16.76 24.37 15.83
N SER A 83 15.45 24.28 15.70
CA SER A 83 14.60 25.44 15.46
C SER A 83 14.64 26.42 16.63
N MET A 84 14.78 25.88 17.82
CA MET A 84 14.92 26.64 19.04
C MET A 84 16.28 27.36 19.08
N LEU A 85 17.40 26.67 18.77
CA LEU A 85 18.71 27.27 18.62
C LEU A 85 18.67 28.44 17.61
N ASP A 86 18.01 28.29 16.47
CA ASP A 86 17.86 29.34 15.45
C ASP A 86 17.01 30.54 15.93
N SER A 87 16.01 30.27 16.78
CA SER A 87 15.15 31.35 17.31
C SER A 87 15.80 32.13 18.45
N THR A 88 16.72 31.53 19.19
CA THR A 88 17.37 32.09 20.37
C THR A 88 18.68 32.77 20.04
N VAL A 89 19.49 32.23 19.13
CA VAL A 89 20.74 32.85 18.66
C VAL A 89 20.42 33.93 17.63
N ALA A 90 20.31 35.19 18.10
CA ALA A 90 19.99 36.31 17.20
C ALA A 90 21.08 36.52 16.14
N LEU A 91 20.71 36.84 14.92
CA LEU A 91 21.62 37.12 13.80
C LEU A 91 22.59 38.26 14.14
N GLY A 92 23.87 38.01 13.87
CA GLY A 92 24.92 39.04 14.06
C GLY A 92 25.39 39.23 15.49
N THR A 93 24.89 38.44 16.46
CA THR A 93 25.39 38.41 17.82
C THR A 93 26.79 37.79 17.88
N GLU A 94 27.52 38.06 18.94
CA GLU A 94 28.84 37.45 19.19
C GLU A 94 28.77 35.92 19.16
N TYR A 95 27.71 35.34 19.74
CA TYR A 95 27.46 33.91 19.72
C TYR A 95 27.20 33.38 18.31
N ASP A 96 26.40 34.08 17.48
CA ASP A 96 26.16 33.70 16.09
C ASP A 96 27.47 33.67 15.27
N VAL A 97 28.27 34.70 15.42
CA VAL A 97 29.57 34.82 14.71
C VAL A 97 30.55 33.74 15.17
N ALA A 98 30.66 33.52 16.48
CA ALA A 98 31.53 32.51 17.05
C ALA A 98 31.14 31.08 16.66
N LEU A 99 29.82 30.76 16.64
CA LEU A 99 29.33 29.46 16.26
C LEU A 99 29.44 29.20 14.74
N ARG A 100 29.26 30.20 13.90
CA ARG A 100 29.49 30.10 12.44
C ARG A 100 30.94 29.81 12.06
N ARG A 101 31.88 30.30 12.86
CA ARG A 101 33.32 30.05 12.68
C ARG A 101 33.77 28.78 13.38
N GLY A 102 32.98 28.31 14.33
CA GLY A 102 33.25 27.13 15.16
C GLY A 102 32.75 25.83 14.53
N GLU A 103 32.39 24.91 15.37
CA GLU A 103 31.99 23.57 14.98
C GLU A 103 30.68 23.17 15.69
N CYS A 104 29.82 22.44 14.96
CA CYS A 104 28.61 21.88 15.52
C CYS A 104 28.51 20.39 15.14
N TYR A 105 28.46 19.55 16.16
CA TYR A 105 28.30 18.12 16.00
C TYR A 105 27.10 17.62 16.81
N ILE A 106 26.43 16.59 16.28
CA ILE A 106 25.43 15.81 16.98
C ILE A 106 25.86 14.35 16.87
N SER A 107 25.95 13.64 17.96
CA SER A 107 26.35 12.24 17.98
C SER A 107 25.40 11.38 18.79
N LEU A 108 25.23 10.13 18.37
CA LEU A 108 24.37 9.12 18.99
C LEU A 108 25.26 8.03 19.60
N HIS A 109 25.02 7.70 20.86
CA HIS A 109 25.80 6.76 21.64
C HIS A 109 24.95 5.65 22.25
N PRO A 110 25.47 4.42 22.39
CA PRO A 110 24.75 3.36 23.07
C PRO A 110 24.74 3.55 24.58
N GLU A 111 23.59 3.27 25.20
CA GLU A 111 23.46 3.19 26.66
C GLU A 111 23.37 1.70 27.15
N GLY A 112 23.79 1.47 28.39
CA GLY A 112 23.89 0.13 28.97
C GLY A 112 22.57 -0.64 29.05
N ASN A 113 21.42 0.04 29.09
CA ASN A 113 20.07 -0.55 29.05
C ASN A 113 19.59 -0.81 27.60
N GLY A 114 20.45 -0.56 26.62
CA GLY A 114 20.19 -0.66 25.20
C GLY A 114 19.37 0.51 24.62
N ALA A 115 19.19 1.59 25.32
CA ALA A 115 18.74 2.86 24.78
C ALA A 115 19.89 3.55 24.01
N ALA A 116 19.60 4.66 23.37
CA ALA A 116 20.62 5.54 22.82
C ALA A 116 20.57 6.90 23.52
N ALA A 117 21.72 7.52 23.66
CA ALA A 117 21.85 8.86 24.18
C ALA A 117 22.44 9.79 23.13
N THR A 118 21.97 11.04 23.10
CA THR A 118 22.43 12.06 22.16
C THR A 118 23.38 13.03 22.84
N LEU A 119 24.47 13.36 22.16
CA LEU A 119 25.40 14.41 22.57
C LEU A 119 25.46 15.45 21.45
N MET A 120 25.27 16.73 21.80
CA MET A 120 25.51 17.86 20.94
C MET A 120 26.77 18.57 21.43
N VAL A 121 27.66 18.86 20.51
CA VAL A 121 28.93 19.57 20.77
C VAL A 121 28.94 20.85 19.95
N LEU A 122 28.95 22.00 20.62
CA LEU A 122 29.00 23.33 20.03
C LEU A 122 30.32 24.01 20.41
N ARG A 123 31.19 24.25 19.44
CA ARG A 123 32.41 24.97 19.62
C ARG A 123 32.24 26.41 19.16
N PHE A 124 32.55 27.35 20.02
CA PHE A 124 32.48 28.78 19.77
C PHE A 124 33.90 29.31 19.50
N GLU A 125 34.20 29.68 18.27
CA GLU A 125 35.52 30.20 17.88
C GLU A 125 35.79 31.57 18.48
N GLY A 126 36.83 31.67 19.32
CA GLY A 126 37.24 32.92 19.96
C GLY A 126 36.36 33.38 21.13
N LEU A 127 35.35 32.56 21.52
CA LEU A 127 34.46 32.87 22.65
C LEU A 127 34.48 31.73 23.66
N LYS A 128 34.54 32.09 24.97
CA LYS A 128 34.32 31.11 26.06
C LYS A 128 32.93 31.35 26.65
N PRO A 129 31.95 30.56 26.27
CA PRO A 129 30.56 30.78 26.70
C PRO A 129 30.42 30.52 28.21
N ASP A 130 29.66 31.40 28.88
CA ASP A 130 29.20 31.19 30.24
C ASP A 130 28.04 30.25 30.30
N LEU A 131 27.95 29.42 31.36
CA LEU A 131 26.93 28.38 31.49
C LEU A 131 25.51 28.94 31.64
N ASN A 132 25.34 30.08 32.33
CA ASN A 132 24.07 30.77 32.47
C ASN A 132 23.57 31.31 31.13
N GLN A 133 24.44 31.99 30.39
CA GLN A 133 24.14 32.53 29.08
C GLN A 133 23.80 31.43 28.09
N LEU A 134 24.49 30.27 28.15
CA LEU A 134 24.17 29.12 27.33
C LEU A 134 22.84 28.50 27.70
N ALA A 135 22.49 28.41 28.96
CA ALA A 135 21.20 27.91 29.39
C ALA A 135 20.05 28.79 28.87
N GLU A 136 20.19 30.10 28.96
CA GLU A 136 19.26 31.08 28.40
C GLU A 136 19.17 31.00 26.86
N LEU A 137 20.30 30.71 26.20
CA LEU A 137 20.42 30.65 24.74
C LEU A 137 19.89 29.32 24.17
N LEU A 138 20.14 28.19 24.85
CA LEU A 138 19.96 26.86 24.29
C LEU A 138 18.71 26.12 24.84
N LEU A 139 18.07 26.63 25.88
CA LEU A 139 16.95 25.96 26.52
C LEU A 139 15.65 26.76 26.44
N PRO A 140 14.48 26.08 26.45
CA PRO A 140 13.19 26.76 26.47
C PRO A 140 13.03 27.64 27.71
N ARG A 141 12.31 28.76 27.61
CA ARG A 141 12.07 29.68 28.75
C ARG A 141 11.39 29.02 29.97
N HIS A 142 10.69 27.89 29.74
CA HIS A 142 10.05 27.10 30.81
C HIS A 142 10.96 26.03 31.39
N ALA A 143 12.18 25.84 30.85
CA ALA A 143 13.10 24.88 31.39
C ALA A 143 13.55 25.30 32.80
N SER A 144 13.52 24.34 33.73
CA SER A 144 13.93 24.58 35.12
C SER A 144 15.13 23.76 35.50
N LEU A 145 16.11 24.41 36.14
CA LEU A 145 17.27 23.71 36.69
C LEU A 145 16.85 22.84 37.87
N SER A 146 17.09 21.52 37.77
CA SER A 146 16.70 20.55 38.82
C SER A 146 17.86 19.68 39.27
N TYR A 147 19.03 19.81 38.65
CA TYR A 147 20.21 19.02 38.95
C TYR A 147 21.45 19.85 38.72
N GLU A 148 22.34 19.88 39.74
CA GLU A 148 23.66 20.54 39.65
C GLU A 148 24.70 19.65 40.32
N ARG A 149 25.84 19.45 39.62
CA ARG A 149 26.95 18.66 40.14
C ARG A 149 28.28 19.14 39.55
N ALA A 150 29.30 19.29 40.41
CA ALA A 150 30.67 19.50 39.97
C ALA A 150 31.29 18.19 39.50
N TYR A 151 31.94 18.17 38.32
CA TYR A 151 32.59 17.02 37.77
C TYR A 151 33.77 17.40 36.84
N ASN A 152 34.98 16.88 37.14
CA ASN A 152 36.15 17.05 36.28
C ASN A 152 36.44 18.54 35.92
N HIS A 153 36.48 19.43 36.93
CA HIS A 153 36.66 20.87 36.80
C HIS A 153 35.58 21.61 35.97
N ALA A 154 34.45 20.99 35.75
CA ALA A 154 33.30 21.60 35.10
C ALA A 154 32.04 21.41 35.98
N THR A 155 31.01 22.19 35.73
CA THR A 155 29.70 22.05 36.36
C THR A 155 28.72 21.39 35.40
N LEU A 156 28.04 20.33 35.82
CA LEU A 156 26.92 19.73 35.10
C LEU A 156 25.64 20.30 35.64
N TRP A 157 24.85 20.86 34.73
CA TRP A 157 23.48 21.27 35.00
C TRP A 157 22.51 20.34 34.31
N GLY A 158 21.43 19.92 35.01
CA GLY A 158 20.34 19.13 34.46
C GLY A 158 19.03 19.90 34.53
N PHE A 159 18.37 20.01 33.40
CA PHE A 159 17.14 20.78 33.22
C PHE A 159 15.93 19.88 32.93
N VAL A 160 14.80 20.19 33.54
CA VAL A 160 13.48 19.64 33.21
C VAL A 160 12.87 20.58 32.19
N VAL A 161 12.57 20.01 31.01
CA VAL A 161 12.00 20.73 29.86
C VAL A 161 10.50 20.43 29.71
N HIS A 162 10.03 19.28 30.16
CA HIS A 162 8.61 18.90 30.09
C HIS A 162 7.85 19.37 31.33
N GLU A 163 6.69 20.00 31.15
CA GLU A 163 5.85 20.59 32.22
C GLU A 163 5.50 19.63 33.38
N ASN A 164 5.51 18.33 33.14
CA ASN A 164 5.22 17.29 34.14
C ASN A 164 6.44 16.39 34.47
N GLY A 165 7.63 16.80 34.10
CA GLY A 165 8.85 16.03 34.32
C GLY A 165 9.33 16.12 35.77
N SER A 166 9.72 14.98 36.38
CA SER A 166 10.36 14.92 37.71
C SER A 166 11.87 14.68 37.64
N LYS A 167 12.42 14.46 36.45
CA LYS A 167 13.84 14.21 36.24
C LYS A 167 14.35 15.07 35.08
N PRO A 168 15.62 15.49 35.10
CA PRO A 168 16.21 16.23 34.00
C PRO A 168 16.10 15.46 32.68
N ASP A 169 15.74 16.20 31.62
CA ASP A 169 15.66 15.70 30.24
C ASP A 169 16.92 16.05 29.43
N ILE A 170 17.58 17.18 29.79
CA ILE A 170 18.77 17.67 29.12
C ILE A 170 19.82 18.04 30.18
N TYR A 171 21.06 17.69 29.89
CA TYR A 171 22.22 18.01 30.73
C TYR A 171 23.17 18.93 29.93
N LEU A 172 23.59 20.02 30.54
CA LEU A 172 24.43 21.04 29.94
C LEU A 172 25.72 21.22 30.74
N SER A 173 26.84 21.40 30.05
CA SER A 173 28.11 21.76 30.65
C SER A 173 28.98 22.54 29.66
N THR A 174 30.05 23.16 30.15
CA THR A 174 31.06 23.83 29.33
C THR A 174 32.47 23.36 29.69
N LYS A 175 33.32 23.26 28.67
CA LYS A 175 34.77 23.02 28.85
C LYS A 175 35.54 23.77 27.79
N GLY A 176 36.42 24.71 28.22
CA GLY A 176 37.11 25.59 27.27
C GLY A 176 36.16 26.48 26.46
N GLY A 177 36.28 26.47 25.13
CA GLY A 177 35.35 27.15 24.20
C GLY A 177 34.21 26.26 23.70
N VAL A 178 33.93 25.13 24.36
CA VAL A 178 32.94 24.11 23.90
C VAL A 178 31.78 24.02 24.88
N ALA A 179 30.56 24.07 24.37
CA ALA A 179 29.36 23.72 25.09
C ALA A 179 28.95 22.28 24.72
N LEU A 180 28.57 21.50 25.74
CA LEU A 180 28.19 20.10 25.67
C LEU A 180 26.76 19.93 26.18
N LEU A 181 25.87 19.42 25.34
CA LEU A 181 24.49 19.07 25.75
C LEU A 181 24.30 17.58 25.55
N ALA A 182 23.76 16.91 26.54
CA ALA A 182 23.50 15.47 26.46
C ALA A 182 22.14 15.13 27.03
N THR A 183 21.56 14.05 26.55
CA THR A 183 20.29 13.51 27.08
C THR A 183 20.49 12.70 28.36
N THR A 184 21.73 12.37 28.71
CA THR A 184 22.06 11.64 29.95
C THR A 184 23.30 12.20 30.63
N PRO A 185 23.37 12.17 31.98
CA PRO A 185 24.53 12.70 32.70
C PRO A 185 25.76 11.84 32.43
N LEU A 186 25.61 10.53 32.26
CA LEU A 186 26.73 9.63 32.00
C LEU A 186 27.46 9.94 30.68
N LEU A 187 26.67 10.26 29.61
CA LEU A 187 27.26 10.64 28.32
C LEU A 187 27.99 11.99 28.45
N LEU A 188 27.40 12.96 29.15
CA LEU A 188 28.06 14.24 29.41
C LEU A 188 29.35 14.08 30.22
N GLU A 189 29.34 13.23 31.27
CA GLU A 189 30.53 12.89 32.04
C GLU A 189 31.63 12.22 31.18
N LYS A 190 31.25 11.34 30.25
CA LYS A 190 32.17 10.76 29.28
C LYS A 190 32.80 11.84 28.39
N ALA A 191 32.04 12.76 27.85
CA ALA A 191 32.50 13.85 26.99
C ALA A 191 33.44 14.78 27.74
N LEU A 192 33.16 15.11 29.02
CA LEU A 192 34.00 15.95 29.87
C LEU A 192 35.30 15.28 30.27
N ARG A 193 35.36 13.94 30.33
CA ARG A 193 36.62 13.22 30.62
C ARG A 193 37.60 13.19 29.48
N MET A 194 37.16 13.47 28.24
CA MET A 194 38.01 13.47 27.08
C MET A 194 39.08 14.62 27.25
N ASP A 195 40.33 14.31 26.94
CA ASP A 195 41.39 15.29 26.91
C ASP A 195 41.39 16.05 25.58
N GLU A 196 41.49 17.35 25.62
CA GLU A 196 41.55 18.19 24.41
C GLU A 196 42.77 17.87 23.52
N ALA A 197 43.89 17.39 24.10
CA ALA A 197 45.10 17.01 23.37
C ALA A 197 45.01 15.58 22.76
N HIS A 198 44.40 14.64 23.49
CA HIS A 198 44.42 13.23 23.19
C HIS A 198 43.04 12.59 23.56
N GLY A 199 42.04 12.70 22.72
CA GLY A 199 40.78 12.15 23.08
C GLY A 199 39.71 12.11 21.97
N GLY A 200 38.65 11.33 22.22
CA GLY A 200 37.47 11.25 21.39
C GLY A 200 37.72 10.66 20.01
N LEU A 201 36.79 10.92 19.12
CA LEU A 201 36.82 10.40 17.74
C LEU A 201 37.99 10.88 16.90
N ARG A 202 38.67 11.92 17.35
CA ARG A 202 39.89 12.42 16.69
C ARG A 202 41.02 11.36 16.66
N GLU A 203 41.03 10.44 17.63
CA GLU A 203 42.03 9.35 17.69
C GLU A 203 41.66 8.11 16.88
N ASP A 204 40.46 7.99 16.38
CA ASP A 204 40.05 6.87 15.50
C ASP A 204 40.66 7.15 14.10
N PRO A 205 41.67 6.37 13.66
CA PRO A 205 42.39 6.68 12.41
C PRO A 205 41.52 6.47 11.18
N VAL A 206 40.52 5.56 11.23
CA VAL A 206 39.59 5.32 10.11
C VAL A 206 38.59 6.48 10.00
N PHE A 207 38.11 6.96 11.13
CA PHE A 207 37.24 8.13 11.17
C PHE A 207 37.97 9.39 10.69
N ALA A 208 39.18 9.63 11.19
CA ALA A 208 39.95 10.80 10.82
C ALA A 208 40.23 10.87 9.31
N ASP A 209 40.68 9.77 8.69
CA ASP A 209 40.88 9.69 7.24
C ASP A 209 39.60 10.02 6.42
N LEU A 210 38.47 9.42 6.81
CA LEU A 210 37.19 9.73 6.15
C LEU A 210 36.71 11.17 6.39
N TYR A 211 36.96 11.69 7.58
CA TYR A 211 36.59 13.07 7.93
C TYR A 211 37.40 14.10 7.11
N GLU A 212 38.67 13.88 6.90
CA GLU A 212 39.54 14.75 6.08
C GLU A 212 39.14 14.72 4.60
N GLN A 213 38.68 13.56 4.11
CA GLN A 213 38.26 13.35 2.72
C GLN A 213 36.83 13.82 2.45
N SER A 214 36.01 14.04 3.47
CA SER A 214 34.62 14.45 3.33
C SER A 214 34.50 15.85 2.77
N ALA A 215 33.64 16.02 1.76
CA ALA A 215 33.39 17.30 1.13
C ALA A 215 32.71 18.27 2.11
N ARG A 216 33.28 19.48 2.28
CA ARG A 216 32.68 20.52 3.13
C ARG A 216 31.71 21.44 2.39
N ARG A 217 31.35 21.11 1.16
CA ARG A 217 30.46 21.91 0.30
C ARG A 217 28.98 21.72 0.58
N GLU A 218 28.64 20.56 1.15
CA GLU A 218 27.27 20.24 1.56
C GLU A 218 27.03 20.77 3.00
N ALA A 219 25.77 20.97 3.36
CA ALA A 219 25.47 21.59 4.64
C ALA A 219 25.73 20.66 5.84
N ALA A 220 25.74 19.36 5.63
CA ALA A 220 26.15 18.39 6.65
C ALA A 220 26.87 17.17 6.06
N ASN A 221 27.75 16.59 6.89
CA ASN A 221 28.32 15.27 6.67
C ASN A 221 27.84 14.33 7.75
N VAL A 222 27.56 13.08 7.38
CA VAL A 222 27.09 12.05 8.30
C VAL A 222 28.05 10.87 8.28
N TYR A 223 28.48 10.50 9.46
CA TYR A 223 29.40 9.40 9.67
C TYR A 223 28.68 8.29 10.45
N LEU A 224 28.72 7.07 9.94
CA LEU A 224 28.04 5.92 10.47
C LEU A 224 29.03 4.84 10.84
N HIS A 225 28.81 4.19 11.98
CA HIS A 225 29.60 3.05 12.41
C HIS A 225 28.72 1.78 12.48
N PRO A 226 28.59 1.01 11.37
CA PRO A 226 27.71 -0.16 11.31
C PRO A 226 27.90 -1.15 12.45
N PRO A 227 29.13 -1.50 12.88
CA PRO A 227 29.34 -2.43 13.99
C PRO A 227 28.65 -2.04 15.30
N ARG A 228 28.48 -0.75 15.54
CA ARG A 228 27.79 -0.24 16.75
C ARG A 228 26.31 0.01 16.51
N LEU A 229 25.95 0.34 15.28
CA LEU A 229 24.58 0.66 14.90
C LEU A 229 23.68 -0.59 14.71
N MET A 230 24.22 -1.66 14.09
CA MET A 230 23.44 -2.87 13.79
C MET A 230 22.92 -3.60 15.04
N PRO A 231 23.69 -3.78 16.14
CA PRO A 231 23.15 -4.34 17.38
C PRO A 231 21.98 -3.54 17.95
N TYR A 232 22.02 -2.25 17.77
CA TYR A 232 20.94 -1.34 18.20
C TYR A 232 19.69 -1.52 17.32
N ILE A 233 19.81 -1.50 16.00
CA ILE A 233 18.70 -1.72 15.05
C ILE A 233 18.09 -3.11 15.23
N SER A 234 18.90 -4.14 15.41
CA SER A 234 18.44 -5.53 15.48
C SER A 234 17.41 -5.81 16.58
N ARG A 235 17.38 -5.01 17.64
CA ARG A 235 16.41 -5.15 18.76
C ARG A 235 14.96 -4.90 18.35
N TYR A 236 14.78 -4.31 17.25
CA TYR A 236 13.50 -3.83 16.74
C TYR A 236 12.95 -4.72 15.65
N LEU A 237 13.77 -5.55 15.11
CA LEU A 237 13.44 -6.50 14.08
C LEU A 237 12.96 -7.83 14.70
N ALA A 238 12.14 -8.56 14.00
CA ALA A 238 11.82 -9.93 14.32
C ALA A 238 13.11 -10.80 14.31
N SER A 239 13.12 -11.92 15.04
CA SER A 239 14.35 -12.67 15.35
C SER A 239 15.19 -13.05 14.13
N ASP A 240 14.58 -13.46 13.02
CA ASP A 240 15.30 -13.86 11.81
C ASP A 240 15.93 -12.66 11.10
N LEU A 241 15.22 -11.53 11.02
CA LEU A 241 15.77 -10.27 10.48
C LEU A 241 16.82 -9.66 11.41
N ALA A 242 16.62 -9.77 12.72
CA ALA A 242 17.62 -9.34 13.69
C ALA A 242 18.94 -10.11 13.54
N HIS A 243 18.88 -11.41 13.24
CA HIS A 243 20.06 -12.21 12.91
C HIS A 243 20.75 -11.76 11.62
N ALA A 244 19.96 -11.42 10.60
CA ALA A 244 20.48 -10.88 9.34
C ALA A 244 21.16 -9.52 9.54
N ALA A 245 20.57 -8.64 10.35
CA ALA A 245 21.15 -7.33 10.69
C ALA A 245 22.48 -7.48 11.43
N LYS A 246 22.59 -8.47 12.35
CA LYS A 246 23.86 -8.78 13.03
C LYS A 246 24.98 -9.19 12.08
N ALA A 247 24.66 -9.88 10.98
CA ALA A 247 25.67 -10.22 9.97
C ALA A 247 26.31 -8.97 9.34
N LEU A 248 25.65 -7.81 9.39
CA LEU A 248 26.16 -6.54 8.91
C LEU A 248 27.04 -5.81 9.95
N GLU A 249 27.16 -6.29 11.18
CA GLU A 249 28.05 -5.70 12.20
C GLU A 249 29.51 -5.68 11.71
N GLY A 250 29.95 -6.73 11.03
CA GLY A 250 31.30 -6.82 10.44
C GLY A 250 31.44 -6.20 9.06
N TRP A 251 30.47 -5.43 8.59
CA TRP A 251 30.44 -4.95 7.20
C TRP A 251 31.61 -4.01 6.87
N CYS A 252 31.76 -2.94 7.61
CA CYS A 252 32.88 -1.99 7.51
C CYS A 252 33.03 -1.24 8.84
N GLY A 253 34.08 -0.46 9.01
CA GLY A 253 34.28 0.39 10.19
C GLY A 253 33.37 1.62 10.12
N TRP A 254 33.85 2.68 9.50
CA TRP A 254 33.09 3.91 9.31
C TRP A 254 32.64 4.08 7.86
N VAL A 255 31.49 4.71 7.66
CA VAL A 255 30.96 5.17 6.37
C VAL A 255 30.77 6.68 6.46
N ALA A 256 31.37 7.44 5.56
CA ALA A 256 31.11 8.87 5.44
C ALA A 256 30.10 9.12 4.31
N THR A 257 29.10 9.93 4.55
CA THR A 257 28.08 10.27 3.56
C THR A 257 27.85 11.77 3.50
N ASP A 258 27.57 12.28 2.31
CA ASP A 258 27.10 13.63 2.04
C ASP A 258 25.59 13.61 1.84
N ALA A 259 24.91 14.54 2.46
CA ALA A 259 23.47 14.59 2.44
C ALA A 259 22.96 15.68 1.49
N LYS A 260 22.04 15.30 0.59
CA LYS A 260 21.34 16.20 -0.33
C LYS A 260 19.84 16.08 -0.13
N CYS A 261 19.17 17.24 -0.06
CA CYS A 261 17.72 17.30 0.08
C CYS A 261 17.11 18.03 -1.13
N SER A 262 16.22 17.37 -1.85
CA SER A 262 15.39 17.96 -2.89
C SER A 262 14.02 18.41 -2.34
N HIS A 263 13.03 18.60 -3.20
CA HIS A 263 11.66 18.90 -2.79
C HIS A 263 11.01 17.69 -2.09
N SER A 264 11.22 16.51 -2.67
CA SER A 264 10.60 15.24 -2.27
C SER A 264 11.60 14.17 -1.81
N ASP A 265 12.91 14.36 -2.07
CA ASP A 265 13.89 13.35 -1.76
C ASP A 265 14.92 13.83 -0.74
N LEU A 266 15.32 12.86 0.06
CA LEU A 266 16.53 12.90 0.82
C LEU A 266 17.49 11.85 0.28
N VAL A 267 18.62 12.27 -0.26
CA VAL A 267 19.64 11.40 -0.85
C VAL A 267 20.95 11.49 -0.07
N LEU A 268 21.47 10.32 0.31
CA LEU A 268 22.76 10.15 0.92
C LEU A 268 23.69 9.45 -0.04
N ASN A 269 24.72 10.15 -0.43
CA ASN A 269 25.79 9.55 -1.18
C ASN A 269 27.03 9.43 -0.31
N GLY A 270 27.57 8.23 -0.22
CA GLY A 270 28.69 7.97 0.66
C GLY A 270 29.69 6.98 0.11
N VAL A 271 30.80 6.88 0.81
CA VAL A 271 31.90 5.98 0.47
C VAL A 271 32.47 5.31 1.69
N SER A 272 32.96 4.08 1.51
CA SER A 272 33.91 3.44 2.43
C SER A 272 35.05 2.80 1.64
N ARG A 273 36.21 2.63 2.27
CA ARG A 273 37.35 1.92 1.68
C ARG A 273 37.32 0.44 2.07
N LEU A 274 37.60 -0.43 1.11
CA LEU A 274 37.87 -1.83 1.35
C LEU A 274 39.30 -1.98 1.85
N SER A 275 39.48 -2.54 3.03
CA SER A 275 40.81 -2.79 3.62
C SER A 275 41.09 -4.27 3.68
N ASP A 276 42.26 -4.68 3.17
CA ASP A 276 42.72 -6.07 3.27
C ASP A 276 43.31 -6.38 4.66
N SER A 277 43.69 -5.31 5.43
CA SER A 277 44.30 -5.44 6.75
C SER A 277 43.27 -5.61 7.89
N ILE A 278 42.01 -5.29 7.64
CA ILE A 278 40.90 -5.42 8.59
C ILE A 278 39.92 -6.43 7.99
N LYS A 279 39.59 -7.51 8.72
CA LYS A 279 38.56 -8.48 8.30
C LYS A 279 37.18 -7.78 8.28
N GLN A 280 36.85 -7.22 7.13
CA GLN A 280 35.54 -6.58 6.88
C GLN A 280 34.76 -7.41 5.87
N THR A 281 33.47 -7.60 6.12
CA THR A 281 32.57 -8.32 5.19
C THR A 281 32.47 -7.61 3.84
N SER A 282 32.57 -6.28 3.82
CA SER A 282 32.58 -5.48 2.59
C SER A 282 33.77 -5.80 1.68
N SER A 283 34.91 -6.29 2.20
CA SER A 283 36.06 -6.69 1.37
C SER A 283 35.74 -7.86 0.44
N THR A 284 34.69 -8.63 0.74
CA THR A 284 34.20 -9.70 -0.15
C THR A 284 33.65 -9.17 -1.48
N LEU A 285 33.32 -7.88 -1.57
CA LEU A 285 32.93 -7.22 -2.82
C LEU A 285 34.09 -6.85 -3.74
N LYS A 286 35.34 -6.99 -3.28
CA LYS A 286 36.51 -6.64 -4.08
C LYS A 286 36.56 -7.44 -5.39
N GLY A 287 36.65 -6.74 -6.51
CA GLY A 287 36.65 -7.33 -7.85
C GLY A 287 35.28 -7.78 -8.40
N HIS A 288 34.18 -7.51 -7.67
CA HIS A 288 32.83 -7.73 -8.20
C HIS A 288 32.38 -6.54 -9.05
N ARG A 289 31.67 -6.81 -10.14
CA ARG A 289 31.01 -5.79 -10.95
C ARG A 289 29.52 -5.71 -10.58
N THR A 290 28.96 -4.51 -10.60
CA THR A 290 27.53 -4.28 -10.40
C THR A 290 26.69 -4.99 -11.47
N SER A 291 25.44 -5.32 -11.14
CA SER A 291 24.46 -5.84 -12.10
C SER A 291 23.13 -5.10 -11.99
N PRO A 292 22.31 -5.09 -13.06
CA PRO A 292 21.03 -4.42 -13.06
C PRO A 292 20.07 -4.92 -11.97
N LEU A 293 19.32 -4.01 -11.35
CA LEU A 293 18.25 -4.31 -10.41
C LEU A 293 16.97 -4.70 -11.17
N LYS A 294 16.69 -5.99 -11.30
CA LYS A 294 15.59 -6.53 -12.12
C LYS A 294 14.39 -7.02 -11.31
N ALA A 295 14.56 -7.41 -10.05
CA ALA A 295 13.49 -7.97 -9.22
C ALA A 295 12.20 -7.13 -9.14
N PRO A 296 12.24 -5.78 -9.14
CA PRO A 296 11.01 -4.97 -9.14
C PRO A 296 10.05 -5.27 -10.29
N ARG A 297 10.54 -5.83 -11.41
CA ARG A 297 9.72 -6.21 -12.58
C ARG A 297 8.74 -7.33 -12.30
N VAL A 298 9.08 -8.23 -11.37
CA VAL A 298 8.27 -9.43 -11.09
C VAL A 298 7.61 -9.40 -9.71
N LEU A 299 8.06 -8.53 -8.81
CA LEU A 299 7.49 -8.39 -7.47
C LEU A 299 6.21 -7.55 -7.51
N PRO A 300 5.19 -7.88 -6.70
CA PRO A 300 3.96 -7.09 -6.60
C PRO A 300 4.21 -5.66 -6.11
N ALA A 301 3.37 -4.71 -6.55
CA ALA A 301 3.47 -3.29 -6.21
C ALA A 301 3.45 -3.00 -4.69
N ASN A 302 2.76 -3.83 -3.91
CA ASN A 302 2.67 -3.70 -2.45
C ASN A 302 3.82 -4.38 -1.68
N THR A 303 4.95 -4.66 -2.32
CA THR A 303 6.14 -5.20 -1.66
C THR A 303 6.61 -4.25 -0.56
N ALA A 304 6.66 -4.73 0.69
CA ALA A 304 7.06 -3.93 1.84
C ALA A 304 8.57 -3.89 2.06
N LEU A 305 9.25 -5.00 1.75
CA LEU A 305 10.69 -5.16 1.91
C LEU A 305 11.25 -5.90 0.71
N LEU A 306 12.38 -5.43 0.18
CA LEU A 306 13.18 -6.14 -0.82
C LEU A 306 14.65 -6.09 -0.42
N LEU A 307 15.25 -7.26 -0.30
CA LEU A 307 16.70 -7.46 -0.19
C LEU A 307 17.18 -8.07 -1.50
N ARG A 308 18.17 -7.47 -2.12
CA ARG A 308 18.69 -7.92 -3.41
C ARG A 308 20.21 -8.02 -3.37
N TRP A 309 20.75 -9.13 -3.84
CA TRP A 309 22.16 -9.37 -4.07
C TRP A 309 22.41 -9.58 -5.56
N GLY A 310 23.43 -8.92 -6.10
CA GLY A 310 23.75 -9.02 -7.51
C GLY A 310 25.21 -8.81 -7.85
N ALA A 311 25.65 -9.56 -8.85
CA ALA A 311 26.98 -9.43 -9.45
C ALA A 311 26.96 -9.95 -10.90
N ARG A 312 27.75 -9.38 -11.78
CA ARG A 312 27.88 -9.95 -13.12
C ARG A 312 28.65 -11.28 -13.07
N GLY A 313 27.99 -12.34 -13.54
CA GLY A 313 28.48 -13.70 -13.60
C GLY A 313 28.04 -14.54 -12.39
N SER A 314 27.45 -15.69 -12.67
CA SER A 314 26.86 -16.60 -11.67
C SER A 314 27.87 -17.11 -10.64
N GLU A 315 29.10 -17.41 -11.06
CA GLU A 315 30.17 -17.85 -10.15
C GLU A 315 30.51 -16.75 -9.15
N LYS A 316 30.70 -15.52 -9.59
CA LYS A 316 31.01 -14.37 -8.76
C LYS A 316 29.91 -14.09 -7.72
N LEU A 317 28.65 -14.12 -8.16
CA LEU A 317 27.53 -13.95 -7.24
C LEU A 317 27.45 -15.11 -6.24
N GLY A 318 27.63 -16.35 -6.69
CA GLY A 318 27.64 -17.53 -5.83
C GLY A 318 28.74 -17.47 -4.77
N ASP A 319 29.97 -17.09 -5.15
CA ASP A 319 31.11 -16.93 -4.25
C ASP A 319 30.89 -15.84 -3.21
N TRP A 320 30.25 -14.75 -3.63
CA TRP A 320 29.92 -13.66 -2.71
C TRP A 320 28.84 -14.08 -1.71
N LEU A 321 27.77 -14.73 -2.19
CA LEU A 321 26.68 -15.22 -1.33
C LEU A 321 27.19 -16.25 -0.31
N GLU A 322 28.09 -17.15 -0.72
CA GLU A 322 28.71 -18.11 0.19
C GLU A 322 29.46 -17.43 1.35
N LYS A 323 30.12 -16.31 1.06
CA LYS A 323 30.90 -15.58 2.08
C LYS A 323 30.06 -14.76 3.04
N ILE A 324 28.94 -14.18 2.55
CA ILE A 324 28.10 -13.27 3.36
C ILE A 324 26.93 -13.99 4.03
N LEU A 325 26.38 -15.02 3.40
CA LEU A 325 25.23 -15.79 3.89
C LEU A 325 25.73 -17.13 4.40
N GLN A 326 25.89 -17.23 5.73
CA GLN A 326 26.43 -18.45 6.33
C GLN A 326 25.46 -19.63 6.18
N PRO A 327 25.89 -20.77 5.62
CA PRO A 327 25.05 -21.95 5.48
C PRO A 327 24.66 -22.51 6.85
N ALA A 328 23.40 -23.01 6.94
CA ALA A 328 22.92 -23.71 8.13
C ALA A 328 23.28 -25.19 8.04
N LEU A 329 24.51 -25.57 8.42
CA LEU A 329 24.99 -26.96 8.45
C LEU A 329 24.51 -27.67 9.72
N ASP A 330 24.12 -28.94 9.57
CA ASP A 330 23.78 -29.86 10.68
C ASP A 330 24.20 -31.29 10.35
N ALA A 331 23.87 -32.27 11.22
CA ALA A 331 24.23 -33.66 11.02
C ALA A 331 23.66 -34.27 9.72
N ASN A 332 22.52 -33.79 9.25
CA ASN A 332 21.85 -34.26 8.04
C ASN A 332 22.18 -33.41 6.80
N TYR A 333 22.80 -32.27 6.97
CA TYR A 333 23.20 -31.36 5.89
C TYR A 333 24.66 -30.96 6.07
N THR A 334 25.53 -31.80 5.56
CA THR A 334 26.99 -31.65 5.68
C THR A 334 27.55 -30.71 4.62
N GLN A 335 28.83 -30.32 4.76
CA GLN A 335 29.54 -29.52 3.77
C GLN A 335 29.49 -30.12 2.34
N LYS A 336 29.44 -31.44 2.19
CA LYS A 336 29.30 -32.10 0.89
C LYS A 336 27.96 -31.82 0.26
N HIS A 337 26.86 -31.88 1.03
CA HIS A 337 25.52 -31.54 0.54
C HIS A 337 25.45 -30.10 0.16
N TYR A 338 25.98 -29.22 1.00
CA TYR A 338 26.03 -27.78 0.75
C TYR A 338 26.72 -27.46 -0.59
N GLN A 339 27.90 -28.00 -0.85
CA GLN A 339 28.64 -27.78 -2.09
C GLN A 339 27.88 -28.30 -3.32
N ALA A 340 27.16 -29.41 -3.21
CA ALA A 340 26.33 -29.95 -4.30
C ALA A 340 25.15 -29.01 -4.62
N ASP A 341 24.44 -28.58 -3.59
CA ASP A 341 23.33 -27.68 -3.72
C ASP A 341 23.79 -26.29 -4.21
N LEU A 342 24.91 -25.77 -3.75
CA LEU A 342 25.50 -24.52 -4.21
C LEU A 342 25.90 -24.59 -5.69
N LYS A 343 26.45 -25.70 -6.14
CA LYS A 343 26.80 -25.92 -7.55
C LYS A 343 25.54 -25.92 -8.44
N LEU A 344 24.46 -26.55 -7.98
CA LEU A 344 23.17 -26.51 -8.65
C LEU A 344 22.67 -25.08 -8.76
N PHE A 345 22.65 -24.36 -7.64
CA PHE A 345 22.22 -22.99 -7.59
C PHE A 345 23.00 -22.07 -8.54
N ARG A 346 24.34 -22.22 -8.61
CA ARG A 346 25.20 -21.44 -9.52
C ARG A 346 24.87 -21.67 -11.01
N ARG A 347 24.38 -22.86 -11.39
CA ARG A 347 23.96 -23.14 -12.77
C ARG A 347 22.64 -22.47 -13.14
N MET A 348 21.73 -22.36 -12.18
CA MET A 348 20.41 -21.79 -12.43
C MET A 348 20.41 -20.27 -12.39
N MET A 349 21.26 -19.66 -11.56
CA MET A 349 21.28 -18.23 -11.29
C MET A 349 22.25 -17.51 -12.22
N VAL A 350 21.84 -16.31 -12.69
CA VAL A 350 22.71 -15.52 -13.57
C VAL A 350 23.34 -14.33 -12.84
N GLU A 351 22.55 -13.37 -12.45
CA GLU A 351 23.07 -12.07 -11.98
C GLU A 351 22.42 -11.57 -10.68
N GLU A 352 21.32 -12.18 -10.26
CA GLU A 352 20.49 -11.63 -9.20
C GLU A 352 19.77 -12.69 -8.38
N LEU A 353 19.88 -12.56 -7.06
CA LEU A 353 19.05 -13.20 -6.07
C LEU A 353 18.34 -12.14 -5.25
N SER A 354 17.05 -12.30 -4.99
CA SER A 354 16.31 -11.37 -4.14
C SER A 354 15.40 -12.09 -3.16
N LEU A 355 15.25 -11.49 -1.99
CA LEU A 355 14.31 -11.91 -0.96
C LEU A 355 13.36 -10.74 -0.69
N ALA A 356 12.07 -10.95 -0.88
CA ALA A 356 11.06 -9.90 -0.71
C ALA A 356 9.98 -10.35 0.26
N TYR A 357 9.42 -9.38 0.98
CA TYR A 357 8.25 -9.58 1.82
C TYR A 357 7.06 -8.79 1.26
N VAL A 358 5.94 -9.49 1.09
CA VAL A 358 4.70 -8.93 0.57
C VAL A 358 3.62 -9.09 1.64
N PRO A 359 3.08 -7.99 2.19
CA PRO A 359 2.01 -8.04 3.18
C PRO A 359 0.78 -8.76 2.65
N SER A 360 0.01 -9.39 3.54
CA SER A 360 -1.31 -9.89 3.17
C SER A 360 -2.28 -8.73 2.95
N THR A 361 -3.12 -8.85 1.95
CA THR A 361 -4.25 -7.92 1.74
C THR A 361 -5.45 -8.28 2.63
N VAL A 362 -5.40 -9.41 3.31
CA VAL A 362 -6.44 -9.88 4.24
C VAL A 362 -6.02 -9.53 5.65
N GLN A 363 -6.86 -8.74 6.33
CA GLN A 363 -6.58 -8.30 7.70
C GLN A 363 -6.49 -9.49 8.66
N GLY A 364 -5.41 -9.56 9.44
CA GLY A 364 -5.15 -10.64 10.40
C GLY A 364 -4.44 -11.87 9.83
N GLU A 365 -4.13 -11.87 8.53
CA GLU A 365 -3.25 -12.87 7.93
C GLU A 365 -1.82 -12.33 7.79
N ALA A 366 -0.84 -13.16 8.11
CA ALA A 366 0.56 -12.82 7.91
C ALA A 366 0.89 -12.67 6.42
N GLY A 367 1.77 -11.76 6.11
CA GLY A 367 2.30 -11.64 4.76
C GLY A 367 3.21 -12.82 4.38
N ASN A 368 3.70 -12.80 3.17
CA ASN A 368 4.46 -13.91 2.61
C ASN A 368 5.83 -13.47 2.09
N TRP A 369 6.79 -14.34 2.31
CA TRP A 369 8.12 -14.18 1.74
C TRP A 369 8.18 -14.76 0.33
N LEU A 370 8.86 -14.05 -0.55
CA LEU A 370 9.19 -14.43 -1.91
C LEU A 370 10.71 -14.47 -2.05
N LEU A 371 11.25 -15.57 -2.58
CA LEU A 371 12.63 -15.61 -3.07
C LEU A 371 12.58 -15.59 -4.59
N THR A 372 13.29 -14.65 -5.22
CA THR A 372 13.37 -14.58 -6.66
C THR A 372 14.78 -14.85 -7.15
N LEU A 373 14.89 -15.69 -8.15
CA LEU A 373 16.12 -16.08 -8.79
C LEU A 373 16.10 -15.70 -10.26
N ALA A 374 16.94 -14.76 -10.67
CA ALA A 374 17.08 -14.43 -12.09
C ALA A 374 17.80 -15.54 -12.83
N THR A 375 17.28 -15.95 -13.99
CA THR A 375 17.82 -17.03 -14.81
C THR A 375 17.83 -16.64 -16.29
N GLU A 376 18.71 -17.21 -17.09
CA GLU A 376 18.71 -17.03 -18.54
C GLU A 376 17.52 -17.73 -19.19
N SER A 377 17.22 -18.94 -18.71
CA SER A 377 16.13 -19.77 -19.22
C SER A 377 15.41 -20.43 -18.04
N PRO A 378 14.20 -20.01 -17.73
CA PRO A 378 13.39 -20.63 -16.68
C PRO A 378 13.16 -22.13 -16.90
N SER A 379 12.93 -22.57 -18.15
CA SER A 379 12.75 -23.99 -18.48
C SER A 379 13.99 -24.83 -18.14
N GLN A 380 15.17 -24.37 -18.54
CA GLN A 380 16.43 -25.05 -18.22
C GLN A 380 16.69 -25.07 -16.71
N ALA A 381 16.38 -23.99 -16.00
CA ALA A 381 16.53 -23.94 -14.53
C ALA A 381 15.56 -24.90 -13.84
N ILE A 382 14.36 -25.09 -14.37
CA ILE A 382 13.37 -26.08 -13.87
C ILE A 382 13.88 -27.50 -14.13
N ASP A 383 14.45 -27.77 -15.30
CA ASP A 383 15.04 -29.09 -15.64
C ASP A 383 16.21 -29.45 -14.69
N GLU A 384 17.08 -28.49 -14.41
CA GLU A 384 18.17 -28.66 -13.44
C GLU A 384 17.64 -28.92 -12.01
N LEU A 385 16.58 -28.24 -11.60
CA LEU A 385 15.90 -28.49 -10.32
C LEU A 385 15.27 -29.89 -10.31
N ALA A 386 14.61 -30.29 -11.41
CA ALA A 386 13.99 -31.60 -11.53
C ALA A 386 15.02 -32.74 -11.42
N LEU A 387 16.16 -32.58 -12.05
CA LEU A 387 17.29 -33.54 -11.93
C LEU A 387 17.79 -33.65 -10.47
N ALA A 388 17.92 -32.52 -9.77
CA ALA A 388 18.44 -32.48 -8.41
C ALA A 388 17.44 -32.94 -7.33
N LEU A 389 16.16 -32.67 -7.54
CA LEU A 389 15.10 -33.00 -6.60
C LEU A 389 14.45 -34.37 -6.90
N GLY A 390 14.64 -34.88 -8.12
CA GLY A 390 14.10 -36.17 -8.57
C GLY A 390 12.57 -36.25 -8.43
N PRO A 391 11.98 -37.39 -8.03
CA PRO A 391 10.53 -37.56 -7.93
C PRO A 391 9.88 -36.69 -6.84
N GLY A 392 10.67 -35.94 -6.09
CA GLY A 392 10.18 -34.94 -5.10
C GLY A 392 9.60 -33.67 -5.71
N LEU A 393 9.86 -33.41 -7.00
CA LEU A 393 9.26 -32.29 -7.71
C LEU A 393 7.89 -32.67 -8.30
N LYS A 394 6.85 -31.91 -7.93
CA LYS A 394 5.49 -32.09 -8.46
C LYS A 394 5.10 -30.87 -9.26
N GLU A 395 4.52 -31.10 -10.44
CA GLU A 395 4.00 -30.08 -11.34
C GLU A 395 2.48 -30.11 -11.31
N ARG A 396 1.85 -28.93 -11.33
CA ARG A 396 0.40 -28.77 -11.40
C ARG A 396 0.06 -27.54 -12.24
N ALA A 397 -0.85 -27.70 -13.22
CA ALA A 397 -1.48 -26.57 -13.87
C ALA A 397 -2.44 -25.86 -12.90
N ALA A 398 -2.25 -24.57 -12.70
CA ALA A 398 -3.11 -23.71 -11.89
C ALA A 398 -3.82 -22.72 -12.80
N ARG A 399 -5.09 -22.43 -12.54
CA ARG A 399 -5.92 -21.50 -13.34
C ARG A 399 -5.98 -20.14 -12.70
N LEU A 400 -5.93 -19.10 -13.51
CA LEU A 400 -6.26 -17.73 -13.16
C LEU A 400 -7.75 -17.45 -13.48
N ASP A 401 -8.30 -16.40 -12.88
CA ASP A 401 -9.75 -16.09 -12.95
C ASP A 401 -10.32 -15.86 -14.37
N ARG A 402 -9.48 -15.66 -15.40
CA ARG A 402 -9.89 -15.41 -16.79
C ARG A 402 -9.60 -16.57 -17.75
N GLY A 403 -9.38 -17.77 -17.24
CA GLY A 403 -9.09 -18.96 -18.07
C GLY A 403 -7.61 -19.09 -18.49
N GLU A 404 -6.76 -18.13 -18.14
CA GLU A 404 -5.31 -18.27 -18.26
C GLU A 404 -4.80 -19.31 -17.26
N SER A 405 -3.74 -20.03 -17.61
CA SER A 405 -3.14 -21.02 -16.73
C SER A 405 -1.66 -20.75 -16.57
N TYR A 406 -1.14 -21.10 -15.41
CA TYR A 406 0.29 -21.09 -15.11
C TYR A 406 0.70 -22.39 -14.46
N THR A 407 1.98 -22.72 -14.54
CA THR A 407 2.49 -23.95 -13.93
C THR A 407 3.00 -23.66 -12.53
N LEU A 408 2.43 -24.36 -11.55
CA LEU A 408 2.84 -24.35 -10.15
C LEU A 408 3.68 -25.61 -9.88
N TYR A 409 4.87 -25.40 -9.37
CA TYR A 409 5.75 -26.47 -8.93
C TYR A 409 5.77 -26.56 -7.40
N SER A 410 5.87 -27.79 -6.87
CA SER A 410 5.99 -28.03 -5.43
C SER A 410 7.08 -29.06 -5.20
N GLN A 411 7.90 -28.86 -4.17
CA GLN A 411 9.04 -29.72 -3.90
C GLN A 411 9.12 -30.13 -2.41
N GLN A 412 9.81 -31.25 -2.13
CA GLN A 412 9.84 -31.87 -0.80
C GLN A 412 11.03 -31.42 0.08
N ARG A 413 11.87 -30.48 -0.40
CA ARG A 413 12.99 -29.90 0.37
C ARG A 413 12.71 -28.42 0.68
N PRO A 414 11.70 -28.10 1.51
CA PRO A 414 11.26 -26.71 1.73
C PRO A 414 12.36 -25.82 2.31
N ASP A 415 13.32 -26.39 3.02
CA ASP A 415 14.41 -25.67 3.68
C ASP A 415 15.69 -25.55 2.83
N LEU A 416 15.65 -25.93 1.56
CA LEU A 416 16.83 -25.90 0.67
C LEU A 416 17.53 -24.54 0.71
N PHE A 417 16.79 -23.46 0.49
CA PHE A 417 17.35 -22.10 0.46
C PHE A 417 17.78 -21.61 1.85
N ARG A 418 17.06 -21.99 2.92
CA ARG A 418 17.48 -21.68 4.28
C ARG A 418 18.80 -22.39 4.64
N ARG A 419 18.99 -23.60 4.17
CA ARG A 419 20.26 -24.34 4.35
C ARG A 419 21.40 -23.72 3.55
N LEU A 420 21.11 -23.25 2.31
CA LEU A 420 22.11 -22.59 1.46
C LEU A 420 22.50 -21.20 1.99
N PHE A 421 21.51 -20.39 2.39
CA PHE A 421 21.70 -18.96 2.67
C PHE A 421 21.51 -18.58 4.15
N GLY A 422 21.34 -19.57 5.00
CA GLY A 422 21.22 -19.34 6.44
C GLY A 422 19.87 -18.76 6.85
N ARG A 423 19.82 -18.22 8.06
CA ARG A 423 18.57 -17.81 8.74
C ARG A 423 17.85 -16.60 8.13
N ILE A 424 18.54 -15.86 7.26
CA ILE A 424 17.89 -14.74 6.55
C ILE A 424 16.74 -15.21 5.66
N VAL A 425 16.82 -16.44 5.13
CA VAL A 425 15.75 -17.05 4.34
C VAL A 425 14.77 -17.75 5.29
N PRO A 426 13.50 -17.35 5.32
CA PRO A 426 12.50 -17.97 6.18
C PRO A 426 12.26 -19.44 5.85
N VAL A 427 11.79 -20.19 6.85
CA VAL A 427 11.46 -21.62 6.69
C VAL A 427 10.39 -21.80 5.62
N GLY A 428 10.58 -22.78 4.74
CA GLY A 428 9.56 -23.16 3.76
C GLY A 428 9.47 -22.30 2.50
N VAL A 429 10.20 -21.19 2.38
CA VAL A 429 10.15 -20.30 1.18
C VAL A 429 10.42 -21.06 -0.11
N GLY A 430 11.19 -22.14 -0.08
CA GLY A 430 11.43 -23.00 -1.24
C GLY A 430 10.35 -24.02 -1.57
N GLN A 431 9.25 -24.11 -0.82
CA GLN A 431 8.27 -25.19 -0.95
C GLN A 431 7.51 -25.19 -2.27
N HIS A 432 7.10 -24.02 -2.74
CA HIS A 432 6.40 -23.82 -4.00
C HIS A 432 7.13 -22.81 -4.87
N PHE A 433 7.05 -22.98 -6.18
CA PHE A 433 7.58 -21.99 -7.10
C PHE A 433 6.85 -21.97 -8.46
N THR A 434 7.05 -20.93 -9.19
CA THR A 434 6.60 -20.75 -10.58
C THR A 434 7.62 -19.93 -11.37
N ALA A 435 7.55 -20.02 -12.67
CA ALA A 435 8.32 -19.16 -13.56
C ALA A 435 7.52 -17.92 -13.94
N VAL A 436 8.14 -16.74 -13.83
CA VAL A 436 7.56 -15.46 -14.27
C VAL A 436 8.65 -14.67 -14.98
N ASP A 437 8.43 -14.34 -16.25
CA ASP A 437 9.44 -13.74 -17.13
C ASP A 437 10.75 -14.55 -17.10
N ARG A 438 11.87 -13.96 -16.74
CA ARG A 438 13.18 -14.61 -16.58
C ARG A 438 13.53 -14.90 -15.12
N PHE A 439 12.51 -15.15 -14.30
CA PHE A 439 12.69 -15.46 -12.88
C PHE A 439 12.02 -16.78 -12.51
N LEU A 440 12.66 -17.51 -11.61
CA LEU A 440 11.97 -18.46 -10.74
C LEU A 440 11.59 -17.74 -9.45
N VAL A 441 10.31 -17.77 -9.11
CA VAL A 441 9.76 -17.16 -7.91
C VAL A 441 9.31 -18.24 -6.96
N PHE A 442 9.87 -18.26 -5.76
CA PHE A 442 9.61 -19.23 -4.71
C PHE A 442 8.82 -18.61 -3.57
N SER A 443 7.93 -19.38 -2.95
CA SER A 443 7.15 -18.98 -1.78
C SER A 443 6.75 -20.19 -0.93
N THR A 444 6.30 -19.90 0.30
CA THR A 444 5.59 -20.86 1.15
C THR A 444 4.13 -21.04 0.71
N SER A 445 3.55 -20.07 -0.01
CA SER A 445 2.13 -20.00 -0.32
C SER A 445 1.88 -20.08 -1.83
N PRO A 446 1.12 -21.08 -2.31
CA PRO A 446 0.65 -21.12 -3.70
C PRO A 446 -0.20 -19.92 -4.08
N GLN A 447 -1.01 -19.42 -3.15
CA GLN A 447 -1.87 -18.24 -3.36
C GLN A 447 -1.05 -16.99 -3.60
N GLN A 448 0.08 -16.84 -2.89
CA GLN A 448 0.99 -15.72 -3.12
C GLN A 448 1.67 -15.80 -4.50
N LEU A 449 2.02 -16.98 -4.97
CA LEU A 449 2.54 -17.17 -6.34
C LEU A 449 1.49 -16.80 -7.39
N GLN A 450 0.23 -17.15 -7.15
CA GLN A 450 -0.88 -16.70 -8.00
C GLN A 450 -0.96 -15.18 -8.07
N ARG A 451 -0.83 -14.48 -6.93
CA ARG A 451 -0.81 -13.00 -6.88
C ARG A 451 0.37 -12.44 -7.66
N VAL A 452 1.56 -13.05 -7.57
CA VAL A 452 2.73 -12.63 -8.35
C VAL A 452 2.47 -12.76 -9.85
N VAL A 453 1.91 -13.89 -10.30
CA VAL A 453 1.57 -14.10 -11.71
C VAL A 453 0.53 -13.07 -12.17
N LEU A 454 -0.53 -12.86 -11.38
CA LEU A 454 -1.55 -11.85 -11.67
C LEU A 454 -0.97 -10.44 -11.73
N ALA A 455 -0.11 -10.06 -10.79
CA ALA A 455 0.55 -8.76 -10.78
C ALA A 455 1.36 -8.54 -12.07
N ASN A 456 2.07 -9.57 -12.54
CA ASN A 456 2.82 -9.50 -13.80
C ASN A 456 1.90 -9.41 -15.03
N THR A 457 0.88 -10.26 -15.12
CA THR A 457 -0.10 -10.23 -16.22
C THR A 457 -0.83 -8.88 -16.30
N ARG A 458 -1.10 -8.25 -15.15
CA ARG A 458 -1.83 -6.98 -15.04
C ARG A 458 -0.93 -5.76 -15.02
N LYS A 459 0.40 -5.91 -15.11
CA LYS A 459 1.38 -4.84 -14.95
C LYS A 459 1.24 -4.07 -13.62
N GLN A 460 0.99 -4.80 -12.56
CA GLN A 460 0.87 -4.30 -11.18
C GLN A 460 2.10 -4.68 -10.35
N THR A 461 3.26 -4.56 -10.96
CA THR A 461 4.54 -4.88 -10.32
C THR A 461 5.10 -3.67 -9.58
N LEU A 462 6.10 -3.91 -8.72
CA LEU A 462 6.79 -2.85 -8.01
C LEU A 462 7.42 -1.84 -8.97
N GLN A 463 7.94 -2.29 -10.11
CA GLN A 463 8.52 -1.41 -11.12
C GLN A 463 7.48 -0.47 -11.74
N GLU A 464 6.24 -0.91 -11.89
CA GLU A 464 5.15 -0.12 -12.49
C GLU A 464 4.42 0.74 -11.44
N ALA A 465 4.78 0.61 -10.16
CA ALA A 465 4.16 1.38 -9.08
C ALA A 465 4.61 2.86 -9.10
N ASP A 466 3.66 3.78 -8.94
CA ASP A 466 3.93 5.23 -8.96
C ASP A 466 5.04 5.62 -7.98
N HIS A 467 4.99 5.12 -6.74
CA HIS A 467 5.98 5.39 -5.71
C HIS A 467 7.40 4.86 -6.06
N TRP A 468 7.50 3.80 -6.85
CA TRP A 468 8.78 3.34 -7.37
C TRP A 468 9.28 4.25 -8.49
N HIS A 469 8.40 4.64 -9.41
CA HIS A 469 8.75 5.58 -10.48
C HIS A 469 9.23 6.93 -9.94
N GLU A 470 8.52 7.48 -8.95
CA GLU A 470 8.88 8.74 -8.30
C GLU A 470 10.27 8.70 -7.67
N MET A 471 10.67 7.55 -7.09
CA MET A 471 11.98 7.35 -6.47
C MET A 471 13.05 6.91 -7.49
N SER A 472 12.67 6.40 -8.66
CA SER A 472 13.57 5.71 -9.61
C SER A 472 14.72 6.59 -10.11
N ASP A 473 14.51 7.90 -10.23
CA ASP A 473 15.55 8.85 -10.67
C ASP A 473 16.69 9.01 -9.64
N ALA A 474 16.40 8.75 -8.37
CA ALA A 474 17.39 8.81 -7.29
C ALA A 474 18.01 7.44 -6.96
N VAL A 475 17.44 6.35 -7.48
CA VAL A 475 17.91 4.97 -7.31
C VAL A 475 18.82 4.56 -8.46
N GLN A 476 19.98 4.00 -8.16
CA GLN A 476 20.91 3.51 -9.18
C GLN A 476 20.34 2.27 -9.89
N SER A 477 20.43 2.22 -11.22
CA SER A 477 20.00 1.07 -12.01
C SER A 477 20.82 -0.19 -11.76
N ASP A 478 22.12 -0.02 -11.48
CA ASP A 478 23.10 -1.10 -11.29
C ASP A 478 23.70 -1.01 -9.88
N CYS A 479 23.69 -2.11 -9.14
CA CYS A 479 24.30 -2.19 -7.81
C CYS A 479 24.72 -3.62 -7.48
N ASN A 480 25.46 -3.81 -6.40
CA ASN A 480 25.76 -5.16 -5.86
C ASN A 480 24.74 -5.56 -4.80
N PHE A 481 24.28 -4.64 -3.99
CA PHE A 481 23.25 -4.88 -2.98
C PHE A 481 22.21 -3.76 -3.05
N ALA A 482 20.96 -4.11 -2.85
CA ALA A 482 19.87 -3.16 -2.65
C ALA A 482 18.96 -3.64 -1.50
N LEU A 483 18.64 -2.72 -0.62
CA LEU A 483 17.55 -2.80 0.34
C LEU A 483 16.51 -1.77 -0.07
N TYR A 484 15.27 -2.19 -0.28
CA TYR A 484 14.13 -1.31 -0.44
C TYR A 484 13.12 -1.56 0.67
N LEU A 485 12.52 -0.50 1.15
CA LEU A 485 11.46 -0.49 2.14
C LEU A 485 10.32 0.40 1.67
N SER A 486 9.10 -0.07 1.78
CA SER A 486 7.89 0.76 1.73
C SER A 486 7.45 1.04 3.17
N PRO A 487 7.65 2.26 3.71
CA PRO A 487 7.31 2.56 5.10
C PRO A 487 5.84 2.36 5.41
N ALA A 488 4.95 2.71 4.48
CA ALA A 488 3.51 2.51 4.62
C ALA A 488 3.12 1.02 4.66
N SER A 489 3.73 0.19 3.81
CA SER A 489 3.49 -1.27 3.80
C SER A 489 4.14 -1.95 5.00
N LEU A 490 5.27 -1.43 5.48
CA LEU A 490 5.94 -1.92 6.69
C LEU A 490 5.07 -1.70 7.94
N ALA A 491 4.36 -0.60 8.02
CA ALA A 491 3.43 -0.32 9.12
C ALA A 491 2.29 -1.37 9.22
N GLN A 492 2.00 -2.06 8.12
CA GLN A 492 1.03 -3.16 8.07
C GLN A 492 1.66 -4.55 8.28
N SER A 493 2.97 -4.63 8.50
CA SER A 493 3.77 -5.87 8.51
C SER A 493 4.36 -6.12 9.90
N SER A 494 3.47 -6.26 10.90
CA SER A 494 3.86 -6.41 12.31
C SER A 494 4.79 -7.59 12.60
N GLU A 495 4.76 -8.62 11.78
CA GLU A 495 5.58 -9.84 11.87
C GLU A 495 7.05 -9.62 11.50
N LEU A 496 7.39 -8.54 10.79
CA LEU A 496 8.76 -8.16 10.50
C LEU A 496 9.45 -7.49 11.69
N LEU A 497 8.69 -7.10 12.68
CA LEU A 497 9.13 -6.28 13.79
C LEU A 497 9.05 -7.03 15.12
N SER A 498 9.93 -6.69 16.05
CA SER A 498 9.81 -7.11 17.45
C SER A 498 8.61 -6.39 18.11
N LYS A 499 8.25 -6.78 19.34
CA LYS A 499 7.23 -6.05 20.13
C LYS A 499 7.57 -4.58 20.30
N LEU A 500 8.86 -4.29 20.51
CA LEU A 500 9.37 -2.93 20.60
C LEU A 500 9.18 -2.21 19.26
N GLY A 501 9.44 -2.93 18.11
CA GLY A 501 9.23 -2.49 16.76
C GLY A 501 7.84 -2.06 16.45
N ASN A 502 6.95 -2.91 16.74
CA ASN A 502 5.54 -2.66 16.49
C ASN A 502 5.00 -1.46 17.29
N ALA A 503 5.44 -1.32 18.55
CA ALA A 503 5.01 -0.18 19.36
C ALA A 503 5.42 1.16 18.76
N GLN A 504 6.62 1.22 18.18
CA GLN A 504 7.12 2.44 17.54
C GLN A 504 6.45 2.72 16.20
N VAL A 505 6.44 1.73 15.31
CA VAL A 505 5.81 1.87 14.00
C VAL A 505 4.35 2.29 14.13
N ASN A 506 3.62 1.77 15.12
CA ASN A 506 2.24 2.18 15.39
C ASN A 506 2.14 3.64 15.87
N ALA A 507 3.12 4.11 16.65
CA ALA A 507 3.14 5.51 17.08
C ALA A 507 3.41 6.48 15.90
N ASP A 508 4.26 6.05 14.97
CA ASP A 508 4.68 6.86 13.81
C ASP A 508 3.89 6.54 12.52
N ALA A 509 2.86 5.67 12.59
CA ALA A 509 2.13 5.21 11.41
C ALA A 509 1.58 6.33 10.51
N PRO A 510 1.05 7.45 11.04
CA PRO A 510 0.61 8.56 10.19
C PRO A 510 1.75 9.21 9.40
N ALA A 511 2.92 9.39 10.05
CA ALA A 511 4.10 9.99 9.43
C ALA A 511 4.74 9.03 8.40
N LEU A 512 4.81 7.73 8.71
CA LEU A 512 5.29 6.70 7.80
C LEU A 512 4.44 6.60 6.54
N GLY A 513 3.14 6.86 6.63
CA GLY A 513 2.23 6.93 5.49
C GLY A 513 2.55 8.04 4.49
N ASN A 514 3.29 9.07 4.90
CA ASN A 514 3.74 10.17 4.03
C ASN A 514 5.09 9.88 3.33
N LEU A 515 5.70 8.72 3.60
CA LEU A 515 6.94 8.27 2.97
C LEU A 515 6.62 7.13 2.00
N SER A 516 6.83 7.36 0.72
CA SER A 516 6.49 6.38 -0.33
C SER A 516 7.53 5.27 -0.48
N GLY A 517 8.80 5.55 -0.18
CA GLY A 517 9.85 4.56 -0.27
C GLY A 517 11.16 4.99 0.39
N ALA A 518 11.93 3.99 0.80
CA ALA A 518 13.31 4.16 1.19
C ALA A 518 14.17 3.07 0.54
N ALA A 519 15.34 3.45 0.03
CA ALA A 519 16.27 2.51 -0.59
C ALA A 519 17.70 2.75 -0.10
N LEU A 520 18.43 1.66 0.10
CA LEU A 520 19.88 1.67 0.33
C LEU A 520 20.54 0.79 -0.72
N GLN A 521 21.48 1.33 -1.47
CA GLN A 521 22.23 0.60 -2.49
C GLN A 521 23.72 0.64 -2.23
N LEU A 522 24.39 -0.45 -2.54
CA LEU A 522 25.84 -0.60 -2.44
C LEU A 522 26.42 -0.98 -3.79
N SER A 523 27.44 -0.25 -4.22
CA SER A 523 28.10 -0.47 -5.51
C SER A 523 29.61 -0.47 -5.31
N ALA A 524 30.28 -1.59 -5.60
CA ALA A 524 31.72 -1.71 -5.46
C ALA A 524 32.44 -1.38 -6.77
N THR A 525 33.51 -0.60 -6.68
CA THR A 525 34.40 -0.28 -7.79
C THR A 525 35.82 -0.21 -7.27
N GLY A 526 36.68 -1.15 -7.70
CA GLY A 526 38.06 -1.25 -7.17
C GLY A 526 38.05 -1.51 -5.67
N ASP A 527 38.69 -0.63 -4.91
CA ASP A 527 38.81 -0.69 -3.45
C ASP A 527 37.82 0.25 -2.71
N ILE A 528 36.79 0.72 -3.42
CA ILE A 528 35.80 1.64 -2.88
C ILE A 528 34.41 1.00 -2.96
N VAL A 529 33.64 1.13 -1.90
CA VAL A 529 32.18 0.87 -1.90
C VAL A 529 31.47 2.20 -1.85
N PHE A 530 30.61 2.43 -2.83
CA PHE A 530 29.69 3.56 -2.87
C PHE A 530 28.38 3.18 -2.21
N TYR A 531 27.83 4.07 -1.43
CA TYR A 531 26.55 3.98 -0.77
C TYR A 531 25.62 5.02 -1.37
N ASN A 532 24.43 4.60 -1.77
CA ASN A 532 23.35 5.50 -2.15
C ASN A 532 22.14 5.14 -1.27
N CYS A 533 21.76 6.05 -0.38
CA CYS A 533 20.55 5.92 0.41
C CYS A 533 19.58 7.02 0.00
N VAL A 534 18.34 6.62 -0.31
CA VAL A 534 17.27 7.52 -0.75
C VAL A 534 16.09 7.34 0.16
N VAL A 535 15.48 8.44 0.60
CA VAL A 535 14.14 8.44 1.17
C VAL A 535 13.30 9.40 0.35
N HIS A 536 12.22 8.88 -0.16
CA HIS A 536 11.29 9.64 -0.98
C HIS A 536 10.01 9.93 -0.21
N GLN A 537 9.65 11.21 -0.16
CA GLN A 537 8.33 11.66 0.23
C GLN A 537 7.48 11.66 -1.04
N GLY A 538 6.59 10.75 -1.13
CA GLY A 538 5.52 10.71 -2.08
C GLY A 538 4.25 10.46 -1.27
N GLN A 539 3.15 10.82 -1.79
CA GLN A 539 1.92 10.23 -1.32
C GLN A 539 1.98 8.74 -1.76
N VAL A 540 2.51 7.88 -0.88
CA VAL A 540 2.04 6.50 -0.93
C VAL A 540 0.55 6.64 -0.96
N MET A 541 -0.13 6.08 -1.95
CA MET A 541 -1.57 6.19 -2.13
C MET A 541 -2.21 6.28 -0.75
N GLY A 542 -2.16 7.50 -0.24
CA GLY A 542 -2.60 7.85 1.08
C GLY A 542 -4.10 7.72 1.01
N ARG A 543 -4.70 7.46 2.11
CA ARG A 543 -6.10 7.39 2.46
C ARG A 543 -7.07 8.29 1.67
N GLU A 544 -6.59 9.12 0.73
CA GLU A 544 -7.39 9.98 -0.12
C GLU A 544 -7.29 9.55 -1.59
N ALA A 545 -8.43 9.27 -2.17
CA ALA A 545 -8.57 8.95 -3.58
C ALA A 545 -8.07 10.11 -4.44
N ARG A 546 -7.11 9.84 -5.33
CA ARG A 546 -6.57 10.86 -6.23
C ARG A 546 -7.53 11.09 -7.38
N THR A 547 -7.97 12.33 -7.59
CA THR A 547 -8.73 12.71 -8.79
C THR A 547 -7.86 12.54 -10.03
N ILE A 548 -8.27 11.65 -10.95
CA ILE A 548 -7.60 11.43 -12.25
C ILE A 548 -8.04 12.51 -13.23
N TRP A 549 -9.36 12.67 -13.35
CA TRP A 549 -9.98 13.71 -14.18
C TRP A 549 -11.37 14.11 -13.65
N GLN A 550 -11.81 15.26 -14.08
CA GLN A 550 -13.15 15.79 -13.83
C GLN A 550 -13.81 16.18 -15.15
N THR A 551 -15.08 15.86 -15.31
CA THR A 551 -15.85 16.24 -16.49
C THR A 551 -17.04 17.08 -16.05
N ARG A 552 -17.21 18.26 -16.65
CA ARG A 552 -18.37 19.13 -16.41
C ARG A 552 -19.54 18.68 -17.28
N LEU A 553 -20.67 18.43 -16.65
CA LEU A 553 -21.96 18.17 -17.28
C LEU A 553 -22.75 19.48 -17.43
N ASP A 554 -23.96 19.44 -18.02
CA ASP A 554 -24.81 20.63 -18.16
C ASP A 554 -25.66 20.86 -16.90
N ALA A 555 -25.78 19.84 -16.03
CA ALA A 555 -26.46 19.89 -14.73
C ALA A 555 -25.87 18.80 -13.79
N PRO A 556 -26.23 18.77 -12.48
CA PRO A 556 -25.78 17.75 -11.57
C PRO A 556 -26.10 16.32 -12.04
N LEU A 557 -25.18 15.38 -11.79
CA LEU A 557 -25.38 13.97 -12.11
C LEU A 557 -26.59 13.38 -11.37
N VAL A 558 -27.39 12.59 -12.04
CA VAL A 558 -28.49 11.83 -11.46
C VAL A 558 -28.13 10.34 -11.37
N GLY A 559 -28.31 9.75 -10.20
CA GLY A 559 -28.01 8.35 -9.98
C GLY A 559 -26.50 8.05 -9.97
N ARG A 560 -26.09 6.91 -10.53
CA ARG A 560 -24.69 6.53 -10.70
C ARG A 560 -24.25 6.67 -12.15
N PRO A 561 -22.99 6.99 -12.43
CA PRO A 561 -22.44 6.80 -13.77
C PRO A 561 -22.26 5.31 -14.07
N TRP A 562 -22.40 4.88 -15.32
CA TRP A 562 -22.31 3.48 -15.73
C TRP A 562 -21.04 3.23 -16.54
N LEU A 563 -20.35 2.11 -16.25
CA LEU A 563 -19.18 1.66 -16.98
C LEU A 563 -19.60 0.79 -18.16
N MET A 564 -19.35 1.26 -19.39
CA MET A 564 -19.72 0.60 -20.64
C MET A 564 -18.49 0.03 -21.34
N ASN A 565 -18.55 -1.23 -21.79
CA ASN A 565 -17.50 -1.82 -22.59
C ASN A 565 -17.41 -1.13 -23.94
N SER A 566 -16.22 -0.72 -24.34
CA SER A 566 -15.99 -0.14 -25.67
C SER A 566 -15.60 -1.24 -26.66
N HIS A 567 -16.17 -1.22 -27.86
CA HIS A 567 -15.77 -2.07 -28.97
C HIS A 567 -14.82 -1.36 -29.94
N VAL A 568 -14.45 -0.12 -29.64
CA VAL A 568 -13.56 0.71 -30.48
C VAL A 568 -12.22 0.94 -29.79
N ALA A 569 -12.23 1.22 -28.49
CA ALA A 569 -11.03 1.42 -27.67
C ALA A 569 -10.80 0.22 -26.75
N LYS A 570 -9.55 -0.09 -26.45
CA LYS A 570 -9.24 -1.03 -25.37
C LYS A 570 -9.61 -0.38 -24.03
N GLY A 571 -10.62 -0.93 -23.33
CA GLY A 571 -11.09 -0.42 -22.06
C GLY A 571 -12.59 -0.09 -22.04
N LYS A 572 -13.00 0.80 -21.14
CA LYS A 572 -14.40 1.17 -20.91
C LYS A 572 -14.62 2.65 -21.16
N GLU A 573 -15.88 2.98 -21.47
CA GLU A 573 -16.44 4.32 -21.56
C GLU A 573 -17.41 4.55 -20.42
N VAL A 574 -17.73 5.78 -20.13
CA VAL A 574 -18.63 6.16 -19.04
C VAL A 574 -19.92 6.72 -19.62
N MET A 575 -21.03 6.12 -19.26
CA MET A 575 -22.36 6.69 -19.56
C MET A 575 -22.88 7.38 -18.30
N ALA A 576 -23.47 8.56 -18.45
CA ALA A 576 -23.96 9.36 -17.34
C ALA A 576 -25.19 10.17 -17.78
N GLN A 577 -26.10 10.43 -16.85
CA GLN A 577 -27.27 11.28 -17.09
C GLN A 577 -27.33 12.42 -16.07
N ASP A 578 -27.63 13.61 -16.53
CA ASP A 578 -27.79 14.77 -15.66
C ASP A 578 -29.25 15.06 -15.26
N ALA A 579 -29.44 16.00 -14.36
CA ALA A 579 -30.77 16.39 -13.84
C ALA A 579 -31.68 17.11 -14.87
N ARG A 580 -31.14 17.49 -16.03
CA ARG A 580 -31.91 18.02 -17.16
C ARG A 580 -32.33 16.94 -18.16
N GLY A 581 -32.02 15.67 -17.88
CA GLY A 581 -32.34 14.56 -18.78
C GLY A 581 -31.32 14.38 -19.90
N MET A 582 -30.20 15.07 -19.90
CA MET A 582 -29.13 14.89 -20.89
C MET A 582 -28.36 13.64 -20.61
N LEU A 583 -28.30 12.72 -21.56
CA LEU A 583 -27.47 11.52 -21.52
C LEU A 583 -26.12 11.78 -22.20
N TYR A 584 -25.05 11.37 -21.56
CA TYR A 584 -23.67 11.53 -22.05
C TYR A 584 -23.02 10.18 -22.26
N LEU A 585 -22.18 10.07 -23.30
CA LEU A 585 -21.11 9.07 -23.36
C LEU A 585 -19.78 9.82 -23.27
N ILE A 586 -18.91 9.34 -22.36
CA ILE A 586 -17.65 9.98 -22.01
C ILE A 586 -16.54 8.94 -22.17
N SER A 587 -15.42 9.32 -22.77
CA SER A 587 -14.26 8.42 -22.94
C SER A 587 -13.61 8.07 -21.59
N GLY A 588 -12.80 7.02 -21.55
CA GLY A 588 -12.02 6.67 -20.36
C GLY A 588 -11.07 7.77 -19.85
N GLN A 589 -10.76 8.78 -20.70
CA GLN A 589 -9.96 9.95 -20.36
C GLN A 589 -10.80 11.18 -19.92
N GLY A 590 -12.12 11.03 -19.75
CA GLY A 590 -13.01 12.11 -19.31
C GLY A 590 -13.52 13.03 -20.40
N ARG A 591 -13.25 12.75 -21.70
CA ARG A 591 -13.77 13.61 -22.80
C ARG A 591 -15.18 13.19 -23.18
N VAL A 592 -16.12 14.13 -23.22
CA VAL A 592 -17.48 13.92 -23.74
C VAL A 592 -17.42 13.55 -25.22
N LEU A 593 -17.90 12.38 -25.58
CA LEU A 593 -17.98 11.87 -26.96
C LEU A 593 -19.24 12.37 -27.66
N TRP A 594 -20.38 12.30 -26.98
CA TRP A 594 -21.65 12.86 -27.44
C TRP A 594 -22.60 13.14 -26.27
N ARG A 595 -23.68 13.89 -26.60
CA ARG A 595 -24.79 14.21 -25.71
C ARG A 595 -26.10 13.91 -26.42
N LYS A 596 -27.06 13.35 -25.70
CA LYS A 596 -28.40 13.05 -26.23
C LYS A 596 -29.47 13.47 -25.22
N PRO A 597 -30.39 14.38 -25.58
CA PRO A 597 -31.49 14.70 -24.71
C PRO A 597 -32.50 13.55 -24.63
N LEU A 598 -32.92 13.21 -23.45
CA LEU A 598 -34.00 12.26 -23.18
C LEU A 598 -35.18 13.00 -22.55
N ASP A 599 -36.37 12.45 -22.75
CA ASP A 599 -37.60 13.01 -22.19
C ASP A 599 -37.69 12.95 -20.66
N MET A 600 -37.11 11.85 -20.11
CA MET A 600 -37.17 11.52 -18.68
C MET A 600 -35.91 10.78 -18.23
N PRO A 601 -35.69 10.67 -16.93
CA PRO A 601 -34.61 9.85 -16.41
C PRO A 601 -34.71 8.38 -16.82
N ILE A 602 -33.55 7.76 -17.05
CA ILE A 602 -33.44 6.31 -17.31
C ILE A 602 -33.84 5.54 -16.03
N LEU A 603 -34.70 4.58 -16.20
CA LEU A 603 -35.05 3.64 -15.13
C LEU A 603 -34.02 2.51 -15.05
N GLY A 604 -33.23 2.50 -13.97
CA GLY A 604 -32.21 1.50 -13.71
C GLY A 604 -30.93 1.69 -14.51
N GLU A 605 -30.34 0.61 -14.97
CA GLU A 605 -29.03 0.57 -15.64
C GLU A 605 -29.17 0.28 -17.14
N PRO A 606 -28.52 1.04 -18.04
CA PRO A 606 -28.46 0.73 -19.45
C PRO A 606 -27.78 -0.64 -19.68
N GLN A 607 -28.40 -1.46 -20.54
CA GLN A 607 -27.90 -2.80 -20.87
C GLN A 607 -27.18 -2.76 -22.22
N GLN A 608 -26.02 -3.45 -22.32
CA GLN A 608 -25.32 -3.57 -23.61
C GLN A 608 -25.82 -4.77 -24.39
N VAL A 609 -26.22 -4.53 -25.64
CA VAL A 609 -26.75 -5.53 -26.57
C VAL A 609 -25.99 -5.47 -27.90
N ASP A 610 -25.87 -6.60 -28.58
CA ASP A 610 -25.34 -6.67 -29.96
C ASP A 610 -26.48 -7.02 -30.92
N VAL A 611 -27.32 -6.02 -31.22
CA VAL A 611 -28.51 -6.14 -32.05
C VAL A 611 -28.17 -6.65 -33.46
N TYR A 612 -27.02 -6.23 -33.97
CA TYR A 612 -26.59 -6.58 -35.32
C TYR A 612 -25.73 -7.86 -35.40
N ARG A 613 -25.45 -8.51 -34.27
CA ARG A 613 -24.64 -9.73 -34.17
C ARG A 613 -23.24 -9.63 -34.81
N ASN A 614 -22.67 -8.45 -34.75
CA ASN A 614 -21.40 -8.12 -35.40
C ASN A 614 -20.29 -7.72 -34.41
N GLY A 615 -20.51 -7.92 -33.11
CA GLY A 615 -19.57 -7.56 -32.04
C GLY A 615 -19.60 -6.08 -31.65
N LYS A 616 -20.37 -5.24 -32.34
CA LYS A 616 -20.55 -3.82 -31.98
C LYS A 616 -21.72 -3.66 -31.03
N LEU A 617 -21.46 -3.12 -29.84
CA LEU A 617 -22.45 -3.02 -28.77
C LEU A 617 -23.30 -1.77 -28.92
N GLN A 618 -24.58 -1.89 -28.63
CA GLN A 618 -25.55 -0.82 -28.49
C GLN A 618 -26.03 -0.75 -27.02
N TYR A 619 -26.64 0.36 -26.64
CA TYR A 619 -27.12 0.65 -25.28
C TYR A 619 -28.65 0.60 -25.29
N ALA A 620 -29.23 -0.39 -24.61
CA ALA A 620 -30.66 -0.57 -24.43
C ALA A 620 -31.08 -0.09 -23.04
N PHE A 621 -32.06 0.78 -22.95
CA PHE A 621 -32.60 1.30 -21.69
C PHE A 621 -34.06 1.75 -21.86
N VAL A 622 -34.73 2.00 -20.76
CA VAL A 622 -36.09 2.50 -20.74
C VAL A 622 -36.20 3.77 -19.93
N THR A 623 -36.94 4.74 -20.46
CA THR A 623 -37.48 5.87 -19.72
C THR A 623 -38.97 5.59 -19.43
N PRO A 624 -39.66 6.36 -18.56
CA PRO A 624 -41.10 6.16 -18.32
C PRO A 624 -41.95 6.05 -19.59
N HIS A 625 -41.59 6.77 -20.65
CA HIS A 625 -42.44 6.88 -21.85
C HIS A 625 -41.92 6.10 -23.07
N ALA A 626 -40.67 5.67 -23.07
CA ALA A 626 -40.07 5.06 -24.25
C ALA A 626 -39.01 3.97 -23.94
N LEU A 627 -38.93 2.97 -24.82
CA LEU A 627 -37.87 1.98 -24.86
C LEU A 627 -36.87 2.43 -25.93
N TRP A 628 -35.61 2.57 -25.53
CA TRP A 628 -34.52 3.09 -26.34
C TRP A 628 -33.48 2.00 -26.63
N VAL A 629 -32.95 2.02 -27.84
CA VAL A 629 -31.69 1.36 -28.19
C VAL A 629 -30.87 2.35 -29.01
N VAL A 630 -29.69 2.69 -28.48
CA VAL A 630 -28.81 3.73 -29.06
C VAL A 630 -27.46 3.12 -29.40
N ASP A 631 -26.92 3.47 -30.56
CA ASP A 631 -25.57 3.03 -30.95
C ASP A 631 -24.47 3.79 -30.17
N ARG A 632 -23.23 3.38 -30.32
CA ARG A 632 -22.10 4.02 -29.65
C ARG A 632 -21.90 5.50 -30.07
N ASN A 633 -22.41 5.91 -31.21
CA ASN A 633 -22.29 7.30 -31.68
C ASN A 633 -23.46 8.18 -31.22
N GLY A 634 -24.40 7.64 -30.45
CA GLY A 634 -25.56 8.34 -29.95
C GLY A 634 -26.78 8.34 -30.87
N ASN A 635 -26.69 7.61 -32.00
CA ASN A 635 -27.82 7.49 -32.95
C ASN A 635 -28.81 6.42 -32.50
N ASP A 636 -30.09 6.66 -32.77
CA ASP A 636 -31.11 5.65 -32.54
C ASP A 636 -30.96 4.46 -33.50
N VAL A 637 -31.05 3.25 -32.94
CA VAL A 637 -31.08 2.02 -33.74
C VAL A 637 -32.42 1.91 -34.47
N ALA A 638 -32.44 1.43 -35.71
CA ALA A 638 -33.64 1.30 -36.50
C ALA A 638 -34.76 0.54 -35.72
N GLY A 639 -35.97 1.14 -35.67
CA GLY A 639 -37.08 0.62 -34.90
C GLY A 639 -37.20 1.20 -33.48
N PHE A 640 -36.24 2.02 -33.05
CA PHE A 640 -36.20 2.71 -31.75
C PHE A 640 -36.14 4.24 -31.93
N PRO A 641 -36.59 5.04 -30.94
CA PRO A 641 -37.25 4.60 -29.71
C PRO A 641 -38.67 4.06 -29.94
N VAL A 642 -39.08 3.06 -29.17
CA VAL A 642 -40.46 2.58 -29.14
C VAL A 642 -41.26 3.36 -28.10
N LYS A 643 -42.30 4.09 -28.50
CA LYS A 643 -43.21 4.78 -27.58
C LYS A 643 -44.04 3.75 -26.82
N LEU A 644 -44.07 3.84 -25.50
CA LEU A 644 -44.83 2.92 -24.66
C LEU A 644 -46.32 3.33 -24.56
N VAL A 645 -47.20 2.34 -24.53
CA VAL A 645 -48.67 2.49 -24.40
C VAL A 645 -49.10 2.85 -22.96
N SER A 646 -48.25 2.57 -22.00
CA SER A 646 -48.37 2.91 -20.58
C SER A 646 -46.96 3.11 -20.02
N GLU A 647 -46.82 3.93 -18.99
CA GLU A 647 -45.53 4.26 -18.42
C GLU A 647 -44.79 3.01 -17.93
N ALA A 648 -43.48 2.97 -18.17
CA ALA A 648 -42.61 1.97 -17.56
C ALA A 648 -42.43 2.28 -16.06
N VAL A 649 -42.49 1.26 -15.21
CA VAL A 649 -42.44 1.42 -13.74
C VAL A 649 -41.19 0.75 -13.10
N ALA A 650 -40.42 0.05 -13.90
CA ALA A 650 -39.21 -0.65 -13.42
C ALA A 650 -38.12 -0.65 -14.50
N PRO A 651 -36.85 -0.95 -14.15
CA PRO A 651 -35.77 -1.07 -15.12
C PRO A 651 -36.04 -2.05 -16.25
N LEU A 652 -35.34 -1.87 -17.39
CA LEU A 652 -35.40 -2.76 -18.52
C LEU A 652 -34.77 -4.12 -18.18
N ALA A 653 -35.47 -5.21 -18.42
CA ALA A 653 -34.90 -6.56 -18.42
C ALA A 653 -34.58 -7.02 -19.84
N VAL A 654 -33.37 -7.51 -20.07
CA VAL A 654 -32.93 -8.04 -21.37
C VAL A 654 -32.62 -9.51 -21.23
N PHE A 655 -33.36 -10.36 -21.95
CA PHE A 655 -33.20 -11.81 -21.93
C PHE A 655 -32.67 -12.32 -23.25
N ASP A 656 -31.64 -13.14 -23.22
CA ASP A 656 -31.14 -13.96 -24.32
C ASP A 656 -31.22 -15.44 -23.89
N TYR A 657 -32.35 -16.06 -24.13
CA TYR A 657 -32.67 -17.39 -23.59
C TYR A 657 -31.68 -18.48 -23.97
N GLU A 658 -31.00 -18.34 -25.10
CA GLU A 658 -30.18 -19.37 -25.71
C GLU A 658 -28.74 -18.89 -25.97
N ASN A 659 -28.36 -17.72 -25.47
CA ASN A 659 -27.08 -17.08 -25.72
C ASN A 659 -26.71 -16.91 -27.21
N ARG A 660 -27.75 -16.66 -28.05
CA ARG A 660 -27.61 -16.49 -29.50
C ARG A 660 -27.78 -15.05 -29.97
N ARG A 661 -27.82 -14.12 -29.03
CA ARG A 661 -28.08 -12.69 -29.29
C ARG A 661 -29.49 -12.48 -29.91
N ASP A 662 -30.47 -13.31 -29.48
CA ASP A 662 -31.88 -13.16 -29.80
C ASP A 662 -32.62 -12.56 -28.62
N TYR A 663 -32.39 -11.23 -28.47
CA TYR A 663 -32.83 -10.51 -27.28
C TYR A 663 -34.33 -10.36 -27.17
N ARG A 664 -34.84 -10.47 -25.95
CA ARG A 664 -36.18 -10.07 -25.55
C ARG A 664 -36.08 -8.94 -24.56
N LEU A 665 -36.54 -7.78 -24.99
CA LEU A 665 -36.56 -6.53 -24.19
C LEU A 665 -37.90 -6.50 -23.44
N MET A 666 -37.89 -6.73 -22.14
CA MET A 666 -39.07 -6.80 -21.30
C MET A 666 -39.23 -5.54 -20.46
N VAL A 667 -40.35 -4.88 -20.57
CA VAL A 667 -40.71 -3.63 -19.88
C VAL A 667 -41.94 -3.84 -19.01
N ALA A 668 -41.79 -3.57 -17.72
CA ALA A 668 -42.90 -3.55 -16.77
C ALA A 668 -43.69 -2.25 -16.91
N LEU A 669 -45.00 -2.37 -17.14
CA LEU A 669 -45.88 -1.24 -17.42
C LEU A 669 -46.85 -0.91 -16.25
N ALA A 670 -47.17 0.33 -16.03
CA ALA A 670 -48.09 0.80 -14.98
C ALA A 670 -49.50 0.18 -15.08
N ASN A 671 -49.93 -0.22 -16.29
CA ASN A 671 -51.18 -0.91 -16.51
C ASN A 671 -51.20 -2.38 -16.09
N ARG A 672 -50.18 -2.83 -15.28
CA ARG A 672 -50.06 -4.20 -14.74
C ARG A 672 -49.77 -5.28 -15.77
N THR A 673 -49.23 -4.89 -16.93
CA THR A 673 -48.75 -5.82 -17.96
C THR A 673 -47.28 -5.72 -18.18
N VAL A 674 -46.68 -6.73 -18.81
CA VAL A 674 -45.28 -6.71 -19.25
C VAL A 674 -45.26 -6.67 -20.77
N GLY A 675 -44.75 -5.61 -21.35
CA GLY A 675 -44.46 -5.53 -22.77
C GLY A 675 -43.16 -6.22 -23.14
N VAL A 676 -43.15 -6.93 -24.26
CA VAL A 676 -41.96 -7.62 -24.78
C VAL A 676 -41.69 -7.16 -26.20
N TRP A 677 -40.45 -6.76 -26.48
CA TRP A 677 -40.00 -6.38 -27.82
C TRP A 677 -38.79 -7.21 -28.24
N ASP A 678 -38.65 -7.40 -29.55
CA ASP A 678 -37.45 -8.00 -30.14
C ASP A 678 -36.34 -6.94 -30.36
N ALA A 679 -35.18 -7.37 -30.83
CA ALA A 679 -34.04 -6.53 -31.12
C ALA A 679 -34.28 -5.50 -32.24
N ASN A 680 -35.37 -5.60 -33.01
CA ASN A 680 -35.77 -4.67 -34.05
C ASN A 680 -36.88 -3.69 -33.60
N GLY A 681 -37.24 -3.67 -32.32
CA GLY A 681 -38.30 -2.84 -31.78
C GLY A 681 -39.73 -3.31 -32.08
N ARG A 682 -39.87 -4.55 -32.60
CA ARG A 682 -41.18 -5.13 -32.88
C ARG A 682 -41.74 -5.78 -31.63
N ARG A 683 -43.01 -5.53 -31.34
CA ARG A 683 -43.69 -6.17 -30.20
C ARG A 683 -43.80 -7.68 -30.40
N VAL A 684 -43.30 -8.44 -29.44
CA VAL A 684 -43.45 -9.91 -29.43
C VAL A 684 -44.82 -10.27 -28.87
N VAL A 685 -45.63 -10.94 -29.68
CA VAL A 685 -46.94 -11.45 -29.25
C VAL A 685 -46.79 -12.81 -28.60
N GLY A 686 -47.68 -13.16 -27.66
CA GLY A 686 -47.70 -14.47 -27.01
C GLY A 686 -47.17 -14.50 -25.56
N PHE A 687 -46.60 -13.40 -25.05
CA PHE A 687 -46.33 -13.24 -23.62
C PHE A 687 -47.50 -12.47 -22.98
N ASN A 688 -48.33 -13.16 -22.19
CA ASN A 688 -49.60 -12.59 -21.69
C ASN A 688 -49.63 -12.50 -20.15
N ALA A 689 -48.53 -12.14 -19.55
CA ALA A 689 -48.46 -11.94 -18.09
C ALA A 689 -49.26 -10.69 -17.67
N ARG A 690 -50.14 -10.84 -16.67
CA ARG A 690 -50.83 -9.77 -15.99
C ARG A 690 -50.71 -9.96 -14.48
N THR A 691 -50.33 -8.92 -13.76
CA THR A 691 -50.15 -8.93 -12.31
C THR A 691 -51.32 -8.26 -11.59
N GLU A 692 -51.42 -8.44 -10.29
CA GLU A 692 -52.50 -7.84 -9.48
C GLU A 692 -52.33 -6.34 -9.29
N THR A 693 -51.08 -5.93 -9.14
CA THR A 693 -50.65 -4.53 -9.08
C THR A 693 -49.52 -4.29 -10.09
N ALA A 694 -49.09 -3.04 -10.25
CA ALA A 694 -47.90 -2.73 -11.05
C ALA A 694 -46.65 -3.41 -10.46
N LEU A 695 -45.69 -3.80 -11.31
CA LEU A 695 -44.46 -4.43 -10.86
C LEU A 695 -43.62 -3.41 -10.06
N VAL A 696 -42.95 -3.87 -9.01
CA VAL A 696 -42.05 -3.09 -8.16
C VAL A 696 -40.57 -3.32 -8.47
N ALA A 697 -40.30 -4.20 -9.42
CA ALA A 697 -38.94 -4.49 -9.89
C ALA A 697 -38.95 -5.03 -11.33
N GLU A 698 -37.80 -5.00 -11.98
CA GLU A 698 -37.58 -5.61 -13.29
C GLU A 698 -37.86 -7.13 -13.29
N PRO A 699 -38.34 -7.67 -14.39
CA PRO A 699 -38.43 -9.12 -14.58
C PRO A 699 -37.09 -9.81 -14.44
N ALA A 700 -36.99 -10.90 -13.72
CA ALA A 700 -35.77 -11.70 -13.56
C ALA A 700 -35.92 -13.08 -14.24
N LEU A 701 -34.83 -13.63 -14.83
CA LEU A 701 -34.78 -14.92 -15.45
C LEU A 701 -33.89 -15.87 -14.69
N TYR A 702 -34.44 -16.99 -14.25
CA TYR A 702 -33.67 -18.09 -13.68
C TYR A 702 -33.88 -19.37 -14.50
N GLN A 703 -32.78 -20.10 -14.74
CA GLN A 703 -32.82 -21.33 -15.52
C GLN A 703 -32.42 -22.52 -14.63
N HIS A 704 -33.24 -23.53 -14.59
CA HIS A 704 -32.96 -24.76 -13.84
C HIS A 704 -33.56 -26.00 -14.48
N GLY A 705 -32.74 -27.06 -14.62
CA GLY A 705 -33.18 -28.34 -15.17
C GLY A 705 -33.80 -28.22 -16.56
N GLY A 706 -33.26 -27.36 -17.42
CA GLY A 706 -33.77 -27.09 -18.76
C GLY A 706 -35.08 -26.29 -18.80
N LYS A 707 -35.54 -25.76 -17.66
CA LYS A 707 -36.75 -24.95 -17.55
C LYS A 707 -36.41 -23.51 -17.20
N ASP A 708 -37.12 -22.57 -17.87
CA ASP A 708 -37.02 -21.15 -17.55
C ASP A 708 -38.08 -20.76 -16.52
N PHE A 709 -37.69 -19.94 -15.58
CA PHE A 709 -38.55 -19.27 -14.62
C PHE A 709 -38.41 -17.77 -14.77
N ILE A 710 -39.40 -17.10 -15.37
CA ILE A 710 -39.47 -15.64 -15.40
C ILE A 710 -40.17 -15.23 -14.11
N VAL A 711 -39.42 -14.51 -13.26
CA VAL A 711 -39.93 -14.06 -11.97
C VAL A 711 -40.39 -12.62 -12.12
N LEU A 712 -41.65 -12.37 -11.86
CA LEU A 712 -42.22 -11.04 -11.73
C LEU A 712 -42.57 -10.79 -10.27
N CYS A 713 -42.41 -9.53 -9.83
CA CYS A 713 -42.72 -9.14 -8.48
C CYS A 713 -43.58 -7.89 -8.49
N ASP A 714 -44.79 -7.99 -7.98
CA ASP A 714 -45.67 -6.86 -7.66
C ASP A 714 -45.68 -6.61 -6.13
N SER A 715 -46.46 -5.63 -5.67
CA SER A 715 -46.54 -5.30 -4.24
C SER A 715 -47.19 -6.42 -3.40
N ASN A 716 -47.93 -7.36 -4.01
CA ASN A 716 -48.68 -8.39 -3.31
C ASN A 716 -47.95 -9.73 -3.27
N ARG A 717 -47.33 -10.16 -4.40
CA ARG A 717 -46.71 -11.46 -4.50
C ARG A 717 -45.66 -11.59 -5.61
N LEU A 718 -44.97 -12.72 -5.63
CA LEU A 718 -44.14 -13.15 -6.75
C LEU A 718 -44.87 -14.12 -7.67
N TYR A 719 -44.60 -13.98 -8.95
CA TYR A 719 -45.09 -14.84 -10.02
C TYR A 719 -43.94 -15.62 -10.64
N LEU A 720 -44.05 -16.92 -10.80
CA LEU A 720 -43.07 -17.79 -11.45
C LEU A 720 -43.63 -18.27 -12.78
N LEU A 721 -43.20 -17.64 -13.86
CA LEU A 721 -43.84 -17.80 -15.18
C LEU A 721 -42.93 -18.58 -16.15
N ASN A 722 -43.56 -19.13 -17.20
CA ASN A 722 -42.89 -19.68 -18.36
C ASN A 722 -42.67 -18.59 -19.44
N ARG A 723 -42.03 -18.94 -20.58
CA ARG A 723 -41.80 -18.02 -21.72
C ARG A 723 -43.08 -17.51 -22.40
N ARG A 724 -44.26 -18.04 -22.08
CA ARG A 724 -45.56 -17.56 -22.57
C ARG A 724 -46.26 -16.62 -21.59
N GLY A 725 -45.67 -16.41 -20.39
CA GLY A 725 -46.27 -15.61 -19.33
C GLY A 725 -47.33 -16.35 -18.52
N GLU A 726 -47.42 -17.69 -18.68
CA GLU A 726 -48.30 -18.54 -17.89
C GLU A 726 -47.62 -18.94 -16.58
N GLU A 727 -48.37 -19.02 -15.47
CA GLU A 727 -47.86 -19.41 -14.17
C GLU A 727 -47.36 -20.87 -14.21
N ARG A 728 -46.02 -21.03 -14.19
CA ARG A 728 -45.34 -22.32 -14.20
C ARG A 728 -45.43 -23.01 -12.85
N LEU A 729 -45.30 -22.23 -11.81
CA LEU A 729 -45.32 -22.70 -10.44
C LEU A 729 -45.97 -21.63 -9.56
N ARG A 730 -46.96 -22.01 -8.77
CA ARG A 730 -47.61 -21.16 -7.81
C ARG A 730 -46.98 -21.36 -6.44
N LEU A 731 -46.54 -20.28 -5.80
CA LEU A 731 -46.05 -20.32 -4.44
C LEU A 731 -47.19 -20.54 -3.46
N LYS A 732 -46.98 -21.44 -2.48
CA LYS A 732 -48.02 -21.82 -1.48
C LYS A 732 -48.36 -20.70 -0.51
N LEU A 733 -47.45 -19.71 -0.36
CA LEU A 733 -47.66 -18.48 0.41
C LEU A 733 -47.25 -17.26 -0.45
N PRO A 734 -48.01 -16.16 -0.39
CA PRO A 734 -47.60 -14.93 -1.03
C PRO A 734 -46.38 -14.32 -0.31
N ILE A 735 -45.42 -13.79 -1.08
CA ILE A 735 -44.24 -13.10 -0.58
C ILE A 735 -44.32 -11.65 -1.06
N ARG A 736 -44.43 -10.71 -0.11
CA ARG A 736 -44.28 -9.30 -0.38
C ARG A 736 -42.82 -8.93 -0.23
N ARG A 737 -42.19 -8.58 -1.34
CA ARG A 737 -40.75 -8.24 -1.34
C ARG A 737 -40.50 -6.86 -0.77
N ALA A 738 -39.45 -6.69 0.04
CA ALA A 738 -38.98 -5.40 0.50
C ALA A 738 -38.52 -4.52 -0.70
N THR A 739 -38.82 -3.23 -0.67
CA THR A 739 -38.66 -2.30 -1.81
C THR A 739 -37.21 -2.25 -2.32
N ASN A 740 -36.24 -2.17 -1.43
CA ASN A 740 -34.81 -2.05 -1.77
C ASN A 740 -34.07 -3.39 -1.56
N SER A 741 -34.68 -4.51 -1.99
CA SER A 741 -34.05 -5.84 -1.88
C SER A 741 -33.83 -6.45 -3.25
N THR A 742 -32.84 -7.34 -3.38
CA THR A 742 -32.62 -8.17 -4.57
C THR A 742 -33.26 -9.56 -4.39
N LEU A 743 -33.38 -10.30 -5.49
CA LEU A 743 -33.73 -11.73 -5.46
C LEU A 743 -32.41 -12.54 -5.45
N GLY A 744 -32.34 -13.58 -4.64
CA GLY A 744 -31.25 -14.57 -4.65
C GLY A 744 -31.74 -15.91 -5.20
N PHE A 745 -30.88 -16.62 -5.90
CA PHE A 745 -31.18 -17.94 -6.40
C PHE A 745 -30.04 -18.92 -6.19
N SER A 746 -30.34 -20.08 -5.64
CA SER A 746 -29.41 -21.19 -5.54
C SER A 746 -29.82 -22.33 -6.50
N SER A 747 -28.99 -22.59 -7.49
CA SER A 747 -29.16 -23.72 -8.38
C SER A 747 -28.92 -25.07 -7.65
N ARG A 748 -28.06 -25.06 -6.61
CA ARG A 748 -27.76 -26.24 -5.78
C ARG A 748 -28.97 -26.69 -4.98
N THR A 749 -29.64 -25.76 -4.30
CA THR A 749 -30.80 -26.06 -3.47
C THR A 749 -32.15 -25.94 -4.21
N ARG A 750 -32.16 -25.45 -5.43
CA ARG A 750 -33.35 -25.12 -6.24
C ARG A 750 -34.29 -24.16 -5.52
N THR A 751 -33.71 -23.16 -4.87
CA THR A 751 -34.44 -22.26 -3.97
C THR A 751 -34.27 -20.82 -4.41
N LEU A 752 -35.38 -20.10 -4.45
CA LEU A 752 -35.42 -18.65 -4.57
C LEU A 752 -35.45 -18.03 -3.16
N TYR A 753 -34.63 -17.04 -2.94
CA TYR A 753 -34.50 -16.31 -1.68
C TYR A 753 -35.01 -14.88 -1.85
N VAL A 754 -35.76 -14.38 -0.89
CA VAL A 754 -36.44 -13.08 -0.94
C VAL A 754 -36.50 -12.47 0.45
N VAL A 755 -36.05 -11.24 0.63
CA VAL A 755 -36.28 -10.48 1.85
C VAL A 755 -37.65 -9.79 1.73
N GLY A 756 -38.54 -10.06 2.66
CA GLY A 756 -39.89 -9.51 2.70
C GLY A 756 -39.99 -8.17 3.40
N GLU A 757 -41.10 -7.45 3.16
CA GLU A 757 -41.39 -6.15 3.80
C GLU A 757 -41.39 -6.22 5.33
N ASN A 758 -41.72 -7.38 5.90
CA ASN A 758 -41.72 -7.65 7.33
C ASN A 758 -40.34 -7.94 7.92
N GLY A 759 -39.28 -7.83 7.13
CA GLY A 759 -37.89 -8.10 7.59
C GLY A 759 -37.53 -9.58 7.72
N SER A 760 -38.34 -10.49 7.19
CA SER A 760 -38.03 -11.92 7.18
C SER A 760 -37.41 -12.34 5.86
N LEU A 761 -36.48 -13.31 5.93
CA LEU A 761 -35.97 -14.00 4.75
C LEU A 761 -36.93 -15.14 4.40
N TYR A 762 -37.49 -15.11 3.19
CA TYR A 762 -38.33 -16.18 2.60
C TYR A 762 -37.48 -17.04 1.69
N THR A 763 -37.67 -18.34 1.80
CA THR A 763 -37.09 -19.35 0.90
C THR A 763 -38.22 -20.07 0.17
N ALA A 764 -38.23 -19.98 -1.17
CA ALA A 764 -39.27 -20.58 -2.01
C ALA A 764 -38.66 -21.70 -2.87
N SER A 765 -39.10 -22.91 -2.68
CA SER A 765 -38.69 -24.09 -3.44
C SER A 765 -39.26 -24.04 -4.88
N LEU A 766 -38.37 -24.10 -5.87
CA LEU A 766 -38.77 -24.19 -7.28
C LEU A 766 -39.22 -25.62 -7.72
N ALA A 767 -39.14 -26.58 -6.83
CA ALA A 767 -39.62 -27.93 -7.09
C ALA A 767 -41.14 -28.07 -6.90
N ASP A 768 -41.67 -27.47 -5.82
CA ASP A 768 -43.06 -27.70 -5.39
C ASP A 768 -43.79 -26.43 -4.89
N GLY A 769 -43.15 -25.26 -4.95
CA GLY A 769 -43.70 -23.96 -4.52
C GLY A 769 -43.82 -23.80 -3.00
N THR A 770 -43.19 -24.69 -2.21
CA THR A 770 -43.21 -24.56 -0.75
C THR A 770 -42.41 -23.33 -0.34
N VAL A 771 -42.95 -22.52 0.60
CA VAL A 771 -42.33 -21.30 1.13
C VAL A 771 -42.10 -21.49 2.62
N LYS A 772 -40.91 -21.18 3.08
CA LYS A 772 -40.50 -21.06 4.49
C LYS A 772 -40.04 -19.64 4.76
N SER A 773 -40.13 -19.19 5.99
CA SER A 773 -39.63 -17.89 6.39
C SER A 773 -38.85 -17.96 7.70
N VAL A 774 -37.82 -17.11 7.81
CA VAL A 774 -36.99 -16.94 9.01
C VAL A 774 -36.86 -15.47 9.28
N SER A 775 -37.02 -15.05 10.52
CA SER A 775 -36.78 -13.65 10.90
C SER A 775 -35.28 -13.33 10.89
N LEU A 776 -34.90 -12.24 10.23
CA LEU A 776 -33.55 -11.75 10.29
C LEU A 776 -33.31 -11.05 11.63
N ALA A 777 -32.25 -11.43 12.33
CA ALA A 777 -31.94 -10.92 13.66
C ALA A 777 -31.76 -9.38 13.64
N ARG A 778 -32.61 -8.67 14.38
CA ARG A 778 -32.58 -7.21 14.55
C ARG A 778 -32.70 -6.41 13.23
N TRP A 779 -33.37 -6.98 12.23
CA TRP A 779 -33.72 -6.33 10.98
C TRP A 779 -35.19 -5.88 11.02
N GLY A 780 -35.47 -4.65 10.56
CA GLY A 780 -36.82 -4.07 10.48
C GLY A 780 -37.14 -3.55 9.07
N ALA A 781 -38.32 -2.96 8.92
CA ALA A 781 -38.71 -2.32 7.67
C ALA A 781 -37.84 -1.08 7.36
N GLY A 782 -37.68 -0.73 6.07
CA GLY A 782 -37.08 0.52 5.61
C GLY A 782 -35.58 0.47 5.28
N GLY A 783 -34.93 -0.70 5.37
CA GLY A 783 -33.55 -0.88 4.93
C GLY A 783 -33.42 -1.36 3.48
N ALA A 784 -32.18 -1.52 3.01
CA ALA A 784 -31.84 -2.18 1.75
C ALA A 784 -31.14 -3.49 2.00
N SER A 785 -31.37 -4.49 1.12
CA SER A 785 -30.71 -5.79 1.23
C SER A 785 -30.34 -6.38 -0.13
N LEU A 786 -29.23 -7.11 -0.13
CA LEU A 786 -28.74 -7.88 -1.27
C LEU A 786 -28.65 -9.36 -0.87
N LEU A 787 -28.96 -10.23 -1.81
CA LEU A 787 -28.82 -11.67 -1.67
C LEU A 787 -27.68 -12.14 -2.57
N ILE A 788 -26.53 -12.42 -1.96
CA ILE A 788 -25.27 -12.71 -2.65
C ILE A 788 -24.57 -13.89 -1.96
N ASP A 789 -24.07 -14.82 -2.74
CA ASP A 789 -23.19 -15.90 -2.26
C ASP A 789 -21.79 -15.33 -2.00
N LEU A 790 -21.48 -15.04 -0.72
CA LEU A 790 -20.23 -14.42 -0.32
C LEU A 790 -19.07 -15.41 -0.19
N ASN A 791 -19.37 -16.66 0.06
CA ASN A 791 -18.38 -17.69 0.39
C ASN A 791 -18.19 -18.73 -0.73
N GLY A 792 -18.97 -18.64 -1.82
CA GLY A 792 -18.90 -19.56 -2.98
C GLY A 792 -19.54 -20.93 -2.73
N ASP A 793 -20.38 -21.09 -1.69
CA ASP A 793 -21.03 -22.37 -1.38
C ASP A 793 -22.33 -22.63 -2.17
N GLY A 794 -22.74 -21.67 -2.99
CA GLY A 794 -23.94 -21.73 -3.83
C GLY A 794 -25.24 -21.40 -3.08
N VAL A 795 -25.14 -20.83 -1.85
CA VAL A 795 -26.28 -20.35 -1.05
C VAL A 795 -26.05 -18.88 -0.71
N PRO A 796 -26.96 -17.96 -1.04
CA PRO A 796 -26.72 -16.54 -0.81
C PRO A 796 -26.87 -16.16 0.66
N GLU A 797 -25.96 -15.31 1.16
CA GLU A 797 -26.13 -14.53 2.38
C GLU A 797 -26.99 -13.29 2.12
N VAL A 798 -27.57 -12.72 3.20
CA VAL A 798 -28.27 -11.44 3.16
C VAL A 798 -27.29 -10.35 3.62
N VAL A 799 -26.88 -9.49 2.73
CA VAL A 799 -26.12 -8.27 3.06
C VAL A 799 -27.11 -7.11 3.17
N ALA A 800 -27.11 -6.41 4.28
CA ALA A 800 -28.17 -5.46 4.58
C ALA A 800 -27.63 -4.17 5.19
N ILE A 801 -28.31 -3.04 4.89
CA ILE A 801 -28.09 -1.75 5.55
C ILE A 801 -29.41 -1.16 6.03
N GLN A 802 -29.42 -0.67 7.27
CA GLN A 802 -30.56 0.01 7.85
C GLN A 802 -30.07 1.17 8.74
N GLY A 803 -30.37 2.40 8.33
CA GLY A 803 -29.85 3.61 8.97
C GLY A 803 -28.32 3.60 8.96
N ASP A 804 -27.70 3.60 10.13
CA ASP A 804 -26.25 3.58 10.35
C ASP A 804 -25.66 2.17 10.49
N THR A 805 -26.45 1.12 10.28
CA THR A 805 -26.00 -0.26 10.58
C THR A 805 -25.89 -1.11 9.31
N PHE A 806 -24.67 -1.60 9.03
CA PHE A 806 -24.38 -2.64 8.06
C PHE A 806 -24.43 -4.02 8.73
N SER A 807 -25.01 -5.04 8.08
CA SER A 807 -25.08 -6.39 8.61
C SER A 807 -25.04 -7.45 7.52
N VAL A 808 -24.54 -8.63 7.88
CA VAL A 808 -24.55 -9.83 7.04
C VAL A 808 -25.23 -10.95 7.81
N HIS A 809 -26.23 -11.59 7.21
CA HIS A 809 -27.00 -12.67 7.82
C HIS A 809 -26.90 -13.95 7.01
N SER A 810 -26.88 -15.07 7.72
CA SER A 810 -27.03 -16.40 7.11
C SER A 810 -28.51 -16.69 6.76
N VAL A 811 -28.73 -17.75 5.97
CA VAL A 811 -30.09 -18.20 5.61
C VAL A 811 -30.92 -18.70 6.79
N ASP A 812 -30.31 -19.00 7.93
CA ASP A 812 -30.97 -19.31 9.20
C ASP A 812 -31.43 -18.07 9.96
N GLY A 813 -31.18 -16.88 9.43
CA GLY A 813 -31.51 -15.58 10.04
C GLY A 813 -30.51 -15.06 11.06
N SER A 814 -29.47 -15.83 11.38
CA SER A 814 -28.43 -15.38 12.32
C SER A 814 -27.55 -14.29 11.71
N ALA A 815 -27.20 -13.28 12.49
CA ALA A 815 -26.28 -12.22 12.09
C ALA A 815 -24.83 -12.70 12.23
N LYS A 816 -24.10 -12.83 11.12
CA LYS A 816 -22.66 -13.13 11.06
C LYS A 816 -21.81 -11.88 11.31
N VAL A 817 -22.27 -10.76 10.78
CA VAL A 817 -21.61 -9.47 10.89
C VAL A 817 -22.63 -8.41 11.27
N ARG A 818 -22.24 -7.49 12.14
CA ARG A 818 -23.00 -6.29 12.46
C ARG A 818 -22.02 -5.18 12.80
N GLN A 819 -22.00 -4.17 11.96
CA GLN A 819 -21.11 -3.01 12.08
C GLN A 819 -21.95 -1.73 12.09
N ARG A 820 -21.72 -0.88 13.12
CA ARG A 820 -22.28 0.46 13.14
C ARG A 820 -21.37 1.41 12.37
N LEU A 821 -21.92 2.18 11.47
CA LEU A 821 -21.23 3.20 10.69
C LEU A 821 -21.41 4.56 11.36
N GLU A 822 -20.49 5.48 11.12
CA GLU A 822 -20.52 6.82 11.74
C GLU A 822 -21.49 7.81 11.03
N ALA A 823 -22.26 7.31 10.07
CA ALA A 823 -23.13 8.14 9.23
C ALA A 823 -24.43 7.42 8.90
N ASP A 824 -25.50 8.21 8.64
CA ASP A 824 -26.79 7.70 8.20
C ASP A 824 -26.77 7.50 6.66
N MET A 825 -26.84 6.27 6.23
CA MET A 825 -26.64 5.87 4.85
C MET A 825 -27.95 5.85 4.06
N VAL A 826 -27.87 6.25 2.80
CA VAL A 826 -28.94 6.02 1.84
C VAL A 826 -29.25 4.53 1.77
N PRO A 827 -30.52 4.09 1.88
CA PRO A 827 -30.88 2.67 1.89
C PRO A 827 -30.75 2.04 0.49
N ARG A 828 -29.52 2.02 -0.01
CA ARG A 828 -29.07 1.36 -1.23
C ARG A 828 -27.67 0.83 -1.06
N ILE A 829 -27.48 -0.45 -1.41
CA ILE A 829 -26.18 -1.12 -1.41
C ILE A 829 -25.80 -1.47 -2.83
N GLN A 830 -24.56 -1.17 -3.21
CA GLN A 830 -24.00 -1.52 -4.52
C GLN A 830 -22.99 -2.64 -4.35
N PRO A 831 -23.22 -3.84 -4.90
CA PRO A 831 -22.24 -4.91 -4.84
C PRO A 831 -21.16 -4.72 -5.90
N PHE A 832 -19.90 -4.93 -5.50
CA PHE A 832 -18.74 -4.96 -6.38
C PHE A 832 -17.97 -6.25 -6.15
N HIS A 833 -17.59 -6.92 -7.22
CA HIS A 833 -16.91 -8.21 -7.18
C HIS A 833 -15.47 -8.04 -7.68
N PHE A 834 -14.48 -8.22 -6.79
CA PHE A 834 -13.07 -8.02 -7.07
C PHE A 834 -12.28 -9.33 -7.25
N GLY A 835 -12.90 -10.47 -6.97
CA GLY A 835 -12.30 -11.81 -7.08
C GLY A 835 -13.28 -12.89 -6.69
N SER A 836 -12.89 -14.16 -6.68
CA SER A 836 -13.80 -15.31 -6.49
C SER A 836 -14.68 -15.21 -5.22
N THR A 837 -14.19 -14.60 -4.16
CA THR A 837 -14.90 -14.38 -2.89
C THR A 837 -14.71 -12.97 -2.33
N ASP A 838 -14.03 -12.07 -3.04
CA ASP A 838 -13.83 -10.67 -2.61
C ASP A 838 -15.02 -9.81 -3.07
N TRP A 839 -16.05 -9.78 -2.22
CA TRP A 839 -17.18 -8.89 -2.37
C TRP A 839 -16.98 -7.63 -1.55
N ARG A 840 -17.21 -6.48 -2.17
CA ARG A 840 -17.21 -5.18 -1.51
C ARG A 840 -18.51 -4.43 -1.78
N PHE A 841 -18.91 -3.57 -0.85
CA PHE A 841 -20.22 -2.94 -0.86
C PHE A 841 -20.10 -1.43 -0.84
N GLY A 842 -20.60 -0.81 -1.89
CA GLY A 842 -20.67 0.62 -2.04
C GLY A 842 -21.91 1.19 -1.37
N ILE A 843 -21.73 2.25 -0.57
CA ILE A 843 -22.79 2.93 0.16
C ILE A 843 -22.58 4.45 0.05
N LEU A 844 -23.67 5.21 0.06
CA LEU A 844 -23.66 6.67 -0.03
C LEU A 844 -24.17 7.28 1.27
N ASP A 845 -23.37 8.18 1.86
CA ASP A 845 -23.82 9.19 2.81
C ASP A 845 -24.12 10.48 2.03
N ALA A 846 -25.40 10.71 1.77
CA ALA A 846 -25.82 11.86 0.98
C ALA A 846 -25.65 13.18 1.76
N ASN A 847 -25.77 13.15 3.09
CA ASN A 847 -25.68 14.34 3.94
C ASN A 847 -24.25 14.89 3.99
N ALA A 848 -23.29 14.01 4.24
CA ALA A 848 -21.86 14.38 4.24
C ALA A 848 -21.24 14.40 2.84
N ARG A 849 -21.98 14.01 1.80
CA ARG A 849 -21.50 13.86 0.40
C ARG A 849 -20.26 12.96 0.34
N ARG A 850 -20.36 11.79 0.96
CA ARG A 850 -19.28 10.80 1.00
C ARG A 850 -19.75 9.45 0.49
N VAL A 851 -18.91 8.82 -0.30
CA VAL A 851 -19.11 7.43 -0.73
C VAL A 851 -18.19 6.52 0.08
N TRP A 852 -18.73 5.39 0.49
CA TRP A 852 -18.05 4.36 1.28
C TRP A 852 -17.95 3.08 0.46
N LEU A 853 -16.82 2.39 0.59
CA LEU A 853 -16.65 1.03 0.11
C LEU A 853 -16.30 0.15 1.31
N LEU A 854 -17.15 -0.82 1.63
CA LEU A 854 -16.99 -1.72 2.75
C LEU A 854 -16.60 -3.12 2.27
N ASN A 855 -15.81 -3.83 3.04
CA ASN A 855 -15.59 -5.26 2.84
C ASN A 855 -16.79 -6.10 3.38
N ALA A 856 -16.76 -7.42 3.20
CA ALA A 856 -17.83 -8.32 3.67
C ALA A 856 -17.95 -8.38 5.22
N LYS A 857 -17.00 -7.82 5.98
CA LYS A 857 -17.05 -7.68 7.44
C LYS A 857 -17.64 -6.33 7.88
N GLY A 858 -17.91 -5.42 6.93
CA GLY A 858 -18.42 -4.09 7.20
C GLY A 858 -17.35 -3.04 7.50
N ASP A 859 -16.06 -3.39 7.41
CA ASP A 859 -14.98 -2.45 7.61
C ASP A 859 -14.77 -1.59 6.36
N PRO A 860 -14.49 -0.30 6.49
CA PRO A 860 -14.13 0.55 5.37
C PRO A 860 -12.86 0.05 4.66
N CYS A 861 -12.91 -0.04 3.34
CA CYS A 861 -11.72 -0.29 2.53
C CYS A 861 -10.74 0.88 2.64
N THR A 862 -9.45 0.61 2.43
CA THR A 862 -8.40 1.63 2.49
C THR A 862 -8.71 2.79 1.54
N GLY A 863 -8.59 4.02 2.03
CA GLY A 863 -8.87 5.24 1.26
C GLY A 863 -10.32 5.71 1.31
N PHE A 864 -11.23 4.99 1.95
CA PHE A 864 -12.62 5.40 2.12
C PHE A 864 -12.91 5.89 3.56
N PRO A 865 -13.87 6.84 3.72
CA PRO A 865 -14.76 7.42 2.70
C PRO A 865 -14.11 8.47 1.80
N ILE A 866 -14.64 8.62 0.57
CA ILE A 866 -14.19 9.57 -0.43
C ILE A 866 -15.31 10.62 -0.69
N GLU A 867 -14.94 11.82 -1.14
CA GLU A 867 -15.92 12.82 -1.58
C GLU A 867 -16.73 12.28 -2.77
N GLY A 868 -18.05 12.32 -2.67
CA GLY A 868 -18.97 11.89 -3.73
C GLY A 868 -20.43 12.16 -3.35
N GLY A 869 -21.17 12.79 -4.26
CA GLY A 869 -22.55 13.22 -4.01
C GLY A 869 -23.60 12.27 -4.58
N THR A 870 -23.20 11.20 -5.26
CA THR A 870 -24.11 10.22 -5.87
C THR A 870 -23.62 8.79 -5.61
N LEU A 871 -24.47 7.82 -5.92
CA LEU A 871 -24.00 6.44 -6.08
C LEU A 871 -22.86 6.40 -7.11
N PHE A 872 -22.01 5.40 -7.05
CA PHE A 872 -20.77 5.36 -7.82
C PHE A 872 -20.60 4.06 -8.60
N SER A 873 -19.70 4.07 -9.56
CA SER A 873 -19.22 2.86 -10.22
C SER A 873 -17.71 2.72 -10.00
N ILE A 874 -17.24 1.46 -9.85
CA ILE A 874 -15.83 1.14 -9.69
C ILE A 874 -15.41 0.08 -10.70
N GLY A 875 -14.22 0.23 -11.28
CA GLY A 875 -13.68 -0.71 -12.26
C GLY A 875 -12.55 -0.09 -13.06
N HIS A 876 -11.92 -0.85 -13.94
CA HIS A 876 -10.87 -0.35 -14.82
C HIS A 876 -11.45 0.37 -16.04
N LEU A 877 -11.06 1.61 -16.28
CA LEU A 877 -11.39 2.35 -17.51
C LEU A 877 -10.46 1.99 -18.67
N GLN A 878 -9.20 1.67 -18.39
CA GLN A 878 -8.23 1.25 -19.38
C GLN A 878 -7.68 -0.15 -19.04
N GLU A 879 -7.39 -0.96 -20.06
CA GLU A 879 -6.72 -2.25 -19.85
C GLU A 879 -5.28 -2.02 -19.43
N GLY A 880 -4.86 -2.67 -18.33
CA GLY A 880 -3.50 -2.61 -17.80
C GLY A 880 -3.22 -1.49 -16.81
N GLU A 881 -4.20 -0.69 -16.42
CA GLU A 881 -4.07 0.19 -15.25
C GLU A 881 -4.05 -0.65 -13.96
N GLY A 882 -3.04 -0.44 -13.12
CA GLY A 882 -2.85 -1.14 -11.84
C GLY A 882 -3.72 -0.62 -10.70
N ARG A 883 -4.80 0.13 -11.02
CA ARG A 883 -5.71 0.75 -10.06
C ARG A 883 -7.12 0.79 -10.59
N PHE A 884 -8.08 0.80 -9.69
CA PHE A 884 -9.48 1.01 -10.06
C PHE A 884 -9.80 2.48 -10.22
N ASN A 885 -10.72 2.76 -11.15
CA ASN A 885 -11.36 4.03 -11.33
C ASN A 885 -12.68 4.03 -10.55
N LEU A 886 -12.89 5.01 -9.68
CA LEU A 886 -14.17 5.26 -9.02
C LEU A 886 -14.79 6.50 -9.62
N LEU A 887 -16.00 6.36 -10.11
CA LEU A 887 -16.76 7.40 -10.79
C LEU A 887 -17.98 7.79 -9.95
N THR A 888 -18.12 9.06 -9.60
CA THR A 888 -19.23 9.60 -8.80
C THR A 888 -19.52 11.05 -9.17
N GLY A 889 -20.69 11.54 -8.80
CA GLY A 889 -21.01 12.97 -8.93
C GLY A 889 -20.28 13.79 -7.88
N GLY A 890 -19.63 14.88 -8.30
CA GLY A 890 -18.98 15.87 -7.45
C GLY A 890 -19.92 16.99 -7.00
N ALA A 891 -19.31 18.09 -6.54
CA ALA A 891 -20.04 19.31 -6.26
C ALA A 891 -20.60 19.94 -7.55
N GLY A 892 -21.87 20.36 -7.53
CA GLY A 892 -22.51 20.98 -8.68
C GLY A 892 -22.68 20.01 -9.85
N ASP A 893 -22.16 20.40 -11.02
CA ASP A 893 -22.28 19.72 -12.30
C ASP A 893 -21.08 18.84 -12.67
N LEU A 894 -20.25 18.45 -11.70
CA LEU A 894 -19.03 17.69 -11.93
C LEU A 894 -19.28 16.17 -11.84
N LEU A 895 -18.75 15.44 -12.81
CA LEU A 895 -18.47 14.02 -12.73
C LEU A 895 -17.00 13.83 -12.39
N LEU A 896 -16.73 13.12 -11.31
CA LEU A 896 -15.38 12.87 -10.78
C LEU A 896 -14.93 11.44 -11.09
N ASN A 897 -13.67 11.31 -11.45
CA ASN A 897 -12.98 10.03 -11.54
C ASN A 897 -11.80 10.01 -10.58
N TYR A 898 -11.83 9.09 -9.63
CA TYR A 898 -10.77 8.87 -8.65
C TYR A 898 -10.01 7.58 -8.96
N ALA A 899 -8.69 7.62 -8.77
CA ALA A 899 -7.90 6.40 -8.60
C ALA A 899 -8.11 5.87 -7.18
N VAL A 900 -8.52 4.63 -7.05
CA VAL A 900 -8.64 3.95 -5.75
C VAL A 900 -7.79 2.70 -5.75
N ALA A 901 -7.23 2.35 -4.56
CA ALA A 901 -6.45 1.15 -4.39
C ALA A 901 -7.32 -0.12 -4.61
N GLU A 902 -6.68 -1.19 -5.09
CA GLU A 902 -7.29 -2.53 -5.14
C GLU A 902 -7.63 -3.08 -3.76
#